data_c153d49110f59653dc89c41bf62492e0
#
_entry.id   c153d49110f59653dc89c41bf62492e0
#
_cell.length_a   1.000
_cell.length_b   1.000
_cell.length_c   1.000
_cell.angle_alpha   90.00
_cell.angle_beta   90.00
_cell.angle_gamma   90.00
#
_symmetry.space_group_name_H-M   'P 1'
#
loop_
_entity.id
_entity.type
_entity.pdbx_description
1 polymer ?
#
loop_
_entity_poly.entity_id
_entity_poly.type
_entity_poly.pdbx_seq_one_letter_code
_entity_poly.pdbx_strand_id
1 'polypeptide(L)'
;MSSDDTTSGSALPAAVSRVRSGLVWFGSRGRATIPEIEPLVRALRANHPKADISVVERAYRKAEECHRGQMRKSGEPYITHPVAVATILAEMGMTTPTLVAALLHDTVEDTDYTLQELAADFGEPIANLVDGVTKLDKVRYGAAAQSETLRKMLVAMSRDIRVLLIKLGDRIHNARTWRFVPAASAAKKAQETLEIYAPLAHRLGMNMVKWELEELSFKTLYPEIYEEIDRLVAERAPQREEYLRDVIDQIEEDLRRSGTKGTVSGRPKSHYSIYQKMIVRGKAFDEVFDLVAVRVLVDSIKDCYGVLGALHGRWNPIPGRFKDYIAMPKFNLYQSLHTTVIGPGGKPVEIQIRTYDMHERAEHGVAAHWKYKQNPNATSGDSDRMSSEEQANWLRALVEMERETGDPEEFLDSLRYEIAGDEVYVFTPKGEVIVLPARATPVDFAYAVHTEVGHRTVGAKVNGRLVALDTQLESGETVEVVTSKSDKAGPSRDWLAFVASPRARSKIKAWFSKERREEAVESGKEALARAMRKQNLPLQRLMNHESILSVATSFGFPDVSGLYAAVGEGHISAQSVVNRLVDNLGGGDGTEETLSEGVTPGSQKPRSEASGDSAITVSGLSPNEIWVKLAKCCTPVPGDAIVGFITRGQGVSVHRSTCANAMRLSQLQPERFVDVSWNSEGLSAPFRVQIEVRALDRGGLLSDLTRVLSDYGVNILAAALKTDGDQVASGNFSFELADLGHLNAVLSALRRVDGVFEAVRIGADS
;
A
#
# COMPACT_ATOMS: atom_id res chain seq x y z
N MET A 1 47.62 33.77 28.56
CA MET A 1 47.91 34.43 27.28
C MET A 1 47.55 33.43 26.20
N SER A 2 46.50 33.76 25.49
CA SER A 2 46.09 33.42 24.11
C SER A 2 46.10 31.93 23.77
N SER A 3 45.01 31.18 23.80
CA SER A 3 43.81 31.16 22.89
C SER A 3 44.19 31.07 21.43
N ASP A 4 43.93 29.91 20.86
CA ASP A 4 43.29 29.86 19.55
C ASP A 4 42.59 28.54 19.36
N ASP A 5 41.28 28.66 19.39
CA ASP A 5 40.28 27.66 18.98
C ASP A 5 40.26 27.65 17.45
N THR A 6 40.48 26.48 16.85
CA THR A 6 40.12 26.24 15.45
C THR A 6 39.27 25.01 15.35
N THR A 7 37.97 25.23 15.35
CA THR A 7 36.96 24.29 14.90
C THR A 7 37.15 23.98 13.42
N SER A 8 37.63 22.78 13.11
CA SER A 8 37.64 22.24 11.76
C SER A 8 36.31 21.52 11.48
N GLY A 9 35.43 22.19 10.76
CA GLY A 9 34.27 21.56 10.14
C GLY A 9 34.75 20.64 9.02
N SER A 10 34.47 19.34 9.14
CA SER A 10 34.74 18.39 8.09
C SER A 10 33.70 18.54 6.97
N ALA A 11 34.14 19.18 5.87
CA ALA A 11 33.41 19.17 4.62
C ALA A 11 33.60 17.83 3.93
N LEU A 12 32.50 17.21 3.51
CA LEU A 12 32.48 16.05 2.65
C LEU A 12 33.23 16.32 1.33
N PRO A 13 34.10 15.43 0.85
CA PRO A 13 34.75 15.61 -0.45
C PRO A 13 33.78 15.26 -1.56
N ALA A 14 33.33 16.25 -2.30
CA ALA A 14 32.70 16.06 -3.61
C ALA A 14 33.77 15.57 -4.59
N ALA A 15 33.82 14.26 -4.84
CA ALA A 15 34.61 13.69 -5.92
C ALA A 15 33.91 13.98 -7.26
N VAL A 16 34.07 15.21 -7.76
CA VAL A 16 33.73 15.55 -9.14
C VAL A 16 35.00 15.43 -9.97
N SER A 17 35.01 14.42 -10.84
CA SER A 17 36.00 14.20 -11.89
C SER A 17 36.25 15.49 -12.69
N ARG A 18 37.44 16.04 -12.59
CA ARG A 18 37.94 17.09 -13.49
C ARG A 18 38.34 16.45 -14.82
N VAL A 19 37.44 16.45 -15.80
CA VAL A 19 37.84 16.31 -17.21
C VAL A 19 38.30 17.71 -17.69
N ARG A 20 39.60 17.85 -17.94
CA ARG A 20 40.18 18.99 -18.68
C ARG A 20 39.74 18.85 -20.13
N SER A 21 38.87 19.69 -20.62
CA SER A 21 38.79 20.04 -22.04
C SER A 21 39.04 21.53 -22.20
N GLY A 22 40.27 21.84 -22.58
CA GLY A 22 40.59 23.12 -23.15
C GLY A 22 40.07 23.20 -24.56
N LEU A 23 39.08 24.03 -24.79
CA LEU A 23 38.81 24.63 -26.10
C LEU A 23 38.23 26.01 -25.85
N VAL A 24 39.06 26.99 -26.16
CA VAL A 24 38.69 28.39 -26.25
C VAL A 24 37.70 28.53 -27.40
N TRP A 25 36.46 28.88 -27.09
CA TRP A 25 35.50 29.28 -28.10
C TRP A 25 35.22 30.79 -27.97
N PHE A 26 35.72 31.53 -28.97
CA PHE A 26 35.31 32.91 -29.19
C PHE A 26 33.98 32.98 -29.89
N GLY A 27 33.05 33.77 -29.34
CA GLY A 27 32.03 34.42 -30.14
C GLY A 27 30.61 33.91 -29.99
N SER A 28 29.87 34.41 -29.00
CA SER A 28 28.59 35.09 -29.24
C SER A 28 28.27 35.94 -27.98
N ARG A 29 27.91 37.21 -28.17
CA ARG A 29 27.40 38.09 -27.12
C ARG A 29 26.04 37.52 -26.67
N GLY A 30 26.11 36.57 -25.75
CA GLY A 30 24.90 36.07 -25.04
C GLY A 30 24.40 37.17 -24.11
N ARG A 31 23.09 37.46 -24.17
CA ARG A 31 22.38 38.19 -23.12
C ARG A 31 22.85 37.66 -21.76
N ALA A 32 23.17 38.56 -20.84
CA ALA A 32 23.54 38.17 -19.47
C ALA A 32 22.40 37.32 -18.87
N THR A 33 22.68 36.06 -18.59
CA THR A 33 21.74 35.15 -17.92
C THR A 33 21.52 35.65 -16.49
N ILE A 34 20.32 35.55 -15.97
CA ILE A 34 20.00 35.90 -14.58
C ILE A 34 20.88 35.02 -13.68
N PRO A 35 21.72 35.59 -12.77
CA PRO A 35 22.68 34.81 -11.99
C PRO A 35 22.05 33.69 -11.15
N GLU A 36 20.84 33.91 -10.63
CA GLU A 36 20.10 33.00 -9.75
C GLU A 36 19.72 31.72 -10.45
N ILE A 37 19.54 31.72 -11.77
CA ILE A 37 19.19 30.54 -12.57
C ILE A 37 20.36 29.99 -13.39
N GLU A 38 21.57 30.49 -13.21
CA GLU A 38 22.78 30.03 -13.94
C GLU A 38 22.97 28.48 -13.81
N PRO A 39 22.87 27.87 -12.62
CA PRO A 39 22.93 26.39 -12.49
C PRO A 39 21.90 25.66 -13.32
N LEU A 40 20.63 26.14 -13.32
CA LEU A 40 19.54 25.59 -14.11
C LEU A 40 19.83 25.70 -15.61
N VAL A 41 20.25 26.87 -16.08
CA VAL A 41 20.57 27.10 -17.49
C VAL A 41 21.74 26.25 -17.95
N ARG A 42 22.76 26.07 -17.09
CA ARG A 42 23.92 25.22 -17.38
C ARG A 42 23.49 23.76 -17.53
N ALA A 43 22.70 23.22 -16.57
CA ALA A 43 22.18 21.87 -16.63
C ALA A 43 21.28 21.65 -17.85
N LEU A 44 20.39 22.61 -18.16
CA LEU A 44 19.53 22.55 -19.35
C LEU A 44 20.35 22.52 -20.63
N ARG A 45 21.36 23.42 -20.79
CA ARG A 45 22.22 23.45 -21.99
C ARG A 45 23.08 22.20 -22.15
N ALA A 46 23.51 21.58 -21.06
CA ALA A 46 24.29 20.34 -21.09
C ALA A 46 23.48 19.20 -21.73
N ASN A 47 22.19 19.11 -21.41
CA ASN A 47 21.29 18.08 -21.93
C ASN A 47 20.57 18.49 -23.23
N HIS A 48 20.23 19.77 -23.37
CA HIS A 48 19.47 20.34 -24.49
C HIS A 48 20.15 21.61 -25.04
N PRO A 49 21.22 21.50 -25.84
CA PRO A 49 22.01 22.66 -26.30
C PRO A 49 21.22 23.71 -27.09
N LYS A 50 20.10 23.30 -27.73
CA LYS A 50 19.24 24.16 -28.54
C LYS A 50 18.01 24.70 -27.77
N ALA A 51 17.92 24.46 -26.45
CA ALA A 51 16.76 24.90 -25.66
C ALA A 51 16.61 26.42 -25.64
N ASP A 52 15.38 26.89 -25.74
CA ASP A 52 15.04 28.32 -25.60
C ASP A 52 15.04 28.71 -24.11
N ILE A 53 16.07 29.48 -23.74
CA ILE A 53 16.27 29.94 -22.36
C ILE A 53 15.33 31.11 -22.03
N SER A 54 14.83 31.85 -23.02
CA SER A 54 14.00 33.04 -22.79
C SER A 54 12.69 32.71 -22.07
N VAL A 55 12.12 31.53 -22.33
CA VAL A 55 10.91 31.04 -21.66
C VAL A 55 11.18 30.69 -20.20
N VAL A 56 12.35 30.11 -19.91
CA VAL A 56 12.78 29.78 -18.54
C VAL A 56 13.03 31.07 -17.73
N GLU A 57 13.70 32.07 -18.31
CA GLU A 57 13.89 33.37 -17.68
C GLU A 57 12.56 34.09 -17.40
N ARG A 58 11.60 34.00 -18.32
CA ARG A 58 10.26 34.58 -18.14
C ARG A 58 9.51 33.87 -17.01
N ALA A 59 9.58 32.54 -16.94
CA ALA A 59 8.97 31.76 -15.86
C ALA A 59 9.58 32.08 -14.50
N TYR A 60 10.91 32.21 -14.43
CA TYR A 60 11.62 32.61 -13.21
C TYR A 60 11.12 33.98 -12.72
N ARG A 61 11.10 35.00 -13.60
CA ARG A 61 10.63 36.35 -13.24
C ARG A 61 9.19 36.35 -12.75
N LYS A 62 8.32 35.56 -13.38
CA LYS A 62 6.92 35.42 -12.95
C LYS A 62 6.83 34.77 -11.58
N ALA A 63 7.54 33.67 -11.36
CA ALA A 63 7.60 33.00 -10.05
C ALA A 63 8.17 33.88 -8.95
N GLU A 64 9.23 34.64 -9.25
CA GLU A 64 9.85 35.63 -8.33
C GLU A 64 8.87 36.75 -7.96
N GLU A 65 8.11 37.25 -8.96
CA GLU A 65 7.08 38.25 -8.74
C GLU A 65 5.97 37.71 -7.83
N CYS A 66 5.46 36.52 -8.09
CA CYS A 66 4.41 35.87 -7.32
C CYS A 66 4.82 35.61 -5.87
N HIS A 67 6.04 35.14 -5.64
CA HIS A 67 6.58 34.82 -4.30
C HIS A 67 7.33 35.97 -3.61
N ARG A 68 7.17 37.20 -4.11
CA ARG A 68 7.89 38.36 -3.57
C ARG A 68 7.57 38.57 -2.08
N GLY A 69 8.64 38.61 -1.27
CA GLY A 69 8.53 38.78 0.18
C GLY A 69 8.22 37.51 0.97
N GLN A 70 7.98 36.40 0.31
CA GLN A 70 7.86 35.11 0.98
C GLN A 70 9.24 34.53 1.31
N MET A 71 9.38 33.94 2.51
CA MET A 71 10.62 33.34 3.00
C MET A 71 10.40 31.88 3.37
N ARG A 72 11.38 31.06 3.12
CA ARG A 72 11.41 29.67 3.58
C ARG A 72 11.77 29.60 5.08
N LYS A 73 11.49 28.43 5.70
CA LYS A 73 11.91 28.16 7.09
C LYS A 73 13.43 28.17 7.26
N SER A 74 14.20 28.01 6.18
CA SER A 74 15.66 28.18 6.16
C SER A 74 16.14 29.63 6.24
N GLY A 75 15.22 30.60 6.07
CA GLY A 75 15.54 32.03 6.01
C GLY A 75 15.90 32.51 4.61
N GLU A 76 15.83 31.69 3.58
CA GLU A 76 16.08 32.06 2.19
C GLU A 76 14.79 32.56 1.50
N PRO A 77 14.90 33.42 0.45
CA PRO A 77 13.75 33.77 -0.37
C PRO A 77 13.06 32.53 -0.95
N TYR A 78 11.72 32.52 -1.01
CA TYR A 78 10.96 31.34 -1.45
C TYR A 78 11.34 30.87 -2.86
N ILE A 79 11.67 31.80 -3.76
CA ILE A 79 12.04 31.51 -5.15
C ILE A 79 13.21 30.54 -5.30
N THR A 80 14.07 30.41 -4.26
CA THR A 80 15.18 29.44 -4.26
C THR A 80 14.70 28.01 -4.38
N HIS A 81 13.49 27.73 -3.88
CA HIS A 81 12.89 26.40 -3.94
C HIS A 81 12.51 25.98 -5.37
N PRO A 82 11.63 26.68 -6.10
CA PRO A 82 11.29 26.27 -7.46
C PRO A 82 12.50 26.28 -8.41
N VAL A 83 13.48 27.17 -8.19
CA VAL A 83 14.73 27.14 -8.96
C VAL A 83 15.53 25.86 -8.67
N ALA A 84 15.64 25.44 -7.41
CA ALA A 84 16.33 24.19 -7.06
C ALA A 84 15.60 22.97 -7.62
N VAL A 85 14.26 22.92 -7.54
CA VAL A 85 13.45 21.85 -8.14
C VAL A 85 13.67 21.78 -9.65
N ALA A 86 13.58 22.90 -10.35
CA ALA A 86 13.83 22.96 -11.79
C ALA A 86 15.27 22.55 -12.14
N THR A 87 16.25 22.87 -11.31
CA THR A 87 17.66 22.49 -11.50
C THR A 87 17.83 20.97 -11.38
N ILE A 88 17.25 20.34 -10.35
CA ILE A 88 17.24 18.88 -10.18
C ILE A 88 16.65 18.21 -11.42
N LEU A 89 15.54 18.71 -11.92
CA LEU A 89 14.88 18.17 -13.12
C LEU A 89 15.70 18.40 -14.40
N ALA A 90 16.41 19.54 -14.51
CA ALA A 90 17.29 19.81 -15.63
C ALA A 90 18.52 18.87 -15.65
N GLU A 91 19.08 18.55 -14.48
CA GLU A 91 20.14 17.56 -14.31
C GLU A 91 19.68 16.14 -14.74
N MET A 92 18.41 15.82 -14.50
CA MET A 92 17.77 14.57 -14.98
C MET A 92 17.46 14.59 -16.50
N GLY A 93 17.74 15.68 -17.21
CA GLY A 93 17.51 15.80 -18.65
C GLY A 93 16.09 16.20 -19.06
N MET A 94 15.29 16.78 -18.15
CA MET A 94 13.94 17.23 -18.47
C MET A 94 13.93 18.41 -19.44
N THR A 95 12.85 18.48 -20.24
CA THR A 95 12.69 19.50 -21.28
C THR A 95 12.13 20.82 -20.74
N THR A 96 12.32 21.90 -21.49
CA THR A 96 11.89 23.26 -21.13
C THR A 96 10.45 23.34 -20.57
N PRO A 97 9.42 22.74 -21.17
CA PRO A 97 8.05 22.80 -20.62
C PRO A 97 7.93 22.24 -19.19
N THR A 98 8.66 21.15 -18.87
CA THR A 98 8.67 20.56 -17.53
C THR A 98 9.38 21.49 -16.53
N LEU A 99 10.49 22.11 -16.95
CA LEU A 99 11.26 23.03 -16.10
C LEU A 99 10.47 24.31 -15.81
N VAL A 100 9.75 24.81 -16.80
CA VAL A 100 8.85 25.98 -16.65
C VAL A 100 7.71 25.65 -15.68
N ALA A 101 7.09 24.48 -15.84
CA ALA A 101 6.07 24.00 -14.90
C ALA A 101 6.64 23.84 -13.48
N ALA A 102 7.89 23.37 -13.34
CA ALA A 102 8.57 23.26 -12.05
C ALA A 102 8.91 24.61 -11.42
N LEU A 103 9.21 25.63 -12.21
CA LEU A 103 9.41 27.01 -11.71
C LEU A 103 8.11 27.63 -11.20
N LEU A 104 6.97 27.22 -11.76
CA LEU A 104 5.66 27.80 -11.50
C LEU A 104 4.75 26.93 -10.62
N HIS A 105 5.21 25.76 -10.14
CA HIS A 105 4.35 24.73 -9.53
C HIS A 105 3.61 25.20 -8.27
N ASP A 106 4.26 26.04 -7.45
CA ASP A 106 3.67 26.55 -6.21
C ASP A 106 2.92 27.89 -6.40
N THR A 107 3.07 28.57 -7.57
CA THR A 107 2.52 29.91 -7.77
C THR A 107 0.99 29.93 -7.69
N VAL A 108 0.32 28.89 -8.20
CA VAL A 108 -1.16 28.77 -8.19
C VAL A 108 -1.70 28.37 -6.81
N GLU A 109 -0.88 27.68 -6.00
CA GLU A 109 -1.29 27.24 -4.67
C GLU A 109 -1.05 28.28 -3.59
N ASP A 110 0.10 28.93 -3.65
CA ASP A 110 0.60 29.80 -2.58
C ASP A 110 0.42 31.30 -2.86
N THR A 111 -0.13 31.66 -4.03
CA THR A 111 -0.33 33.07 -4.42
C THR A 111 -1.68 33.28 -5.13
N ASP A 112 -2.01 34.53 -5.47
CA ASP A 112 -3.25 34.91 -6.18
C ASP A 112 -3.20 34.63 -7.70
N TYR A 113 -2.08 34.07 -8.22
CA TYR A 113 -1.92 33.76 -9.63
C TYR A 113 -2.77 32.56 -10.04
N THR A 114 -3.66 32.75 -11.00
CA THR A 114 -4.65 31.76 -11.38
C THR A 114 -4.17 30.84 -12.51
N LEU A 115 -4.76 29.64 -12.62
CA LEU A 115 -4.48 28.73 -13.74
C LEU A 115 -4.85 29.33 -15.10
N GLN A 116 -5.85 30.21 -15.16
CA GLN A 116 -6.26 30.88 -16.40
C GLN A 116 -5.18 31.89 -16.85
N GLU A 117 -4.63 32.66 -15.93
CA GLU A 117 -3.52 33.59 -16.22
C GLU A 117 -2.26 32.80 -16.61
N LEU A 118 -1.96 31.69 -15.92
CA LEU A 118 -0.84 30.82 -16.25
C LEU A 118 -0.97 30.23 -17.66
N ALA A 119 -2.19 29.80 -18.05
CA ALA A 119 -2.46 29.29 -19.39
C ALA A 119 -2.30 30.37 -20.46
N ALA A 120 -2.70 31.61 -20.15
CA ALA A 120 -2.53 32.76 -21.07
C ALA A 120 -1.04 33.13 -21.25
N ASP A 121 -0.23 33.08 -20.15
CA ASP A 121 1.17 33.49 -20.15
C ASP A 121 2.12 32.39 -20.72
N PHE A 122 1.83 31.11 -20.46
CA PHE A 122 2.75 30.00 -20.74
C PHE A 122 2.13 28.87 -21.58
N GLY A 123 0.83 28.93 -21.85
CA GLY A 123 0.09 27.96 -22.65
C GLY A 123 -0.50 26.80 -21.84
N GLU A 124 -1.59 26.22 -22.38
CA GLU A 124 -2.35 25.11 -21.79
C GLU A 124 -1.49 23.89 -21.36
N PRO A 125 -0.47 23.44 -22.12
CA PRO A 125 0.31 22.28 -21.72
C PRO A 125 1.07 22.49 -20.39
N ILE A 126 1.56 23.71 -20.12
CA ILE A 126 2.27 24.04 -18.88
C ILE A 126 1.26 24.23 -17.75
N ALA A 127 0.13 24.88 -18.01
CA ALA A 127 -0.95 25.04 -17.05
C ALA A 127 -1.50 23.68 -16.56
N ASN A 128 -1.68 22.73 -17.48
CA ASN A 128 -2.11 21.37 -17.12
C ASN A 128 -1.12 20.61 -16.24
N LEU A 129 0.19 20.82 -16.45
CA LEU A 129 1.22 20.23 -15.57
C LEU A 129 1.15 20.82 -14.16
N VAL A 130 1.05 22.15 -14.05
CA VAL A 130 0.95 22.84 -12.76
C VAL A 130 -0.35 22.45 -12.04
N ASP A 131 -1.49 22.42 -12.73
CA ASP A 131 -2.77 21.95 -12.17
C ASP A 131 -2.67 20.52 -11.64
N GLY A 132 -1.98 19.63 -12.37
CA GLY A 132 -1.72 18.27 -11.97
C GLY A 132 -0.92 18.19 -10.65
N VAL A 133 0.12 19.00 -10.49
CA VAL A 133 0.94 19.07 -9.26
C VAL A 133 0.13 19.64 -8.11
N THR A 134 -0.57 20.77 -8.30
CA THR A 134 -1.38 21.42 -7.26
C THR A 134 -2.51 20.53 -6.74
N LYS A 135 -3.16 19.74 -7.60
CA LYS A 135 -4.21 18.79 -7.17
C LYS A 135 -3.68 17.68 -6.27
N LEU A 136 -2.39 17.35 -6.36
CA LEU A 136 -1.75 16.38 -5.48
C LEU A 136 -1.54 16.91 -4.05
N ASP A 137 -1.35 18.22 -3.89
CA ASP A 137 -1.05 18.84 -2.58
C ASP A 137 -2.31 19.14 -1.75
N LYS A 138 -3.48 19.27 -2.38
CA LYS A 138 -4.74 19.63 -1.70
C LYS A 138 -5.38 18.56 -0.81
N VAL A 139 -4.71 17.43 -0.56
CA VAL A 139 -5.24 16.36 0.31
C VAL A 139 -4.86 16.62 1.76
N ARG A 140 -5.81 17.13 2.56
CA ARG A 140 -5.64 17.41 3.97
C ARG A 140 -6.27 16.33 4.87
N TYR A 141 -5.41 15.73 5.75
CA TYR A 141 -5.64 15.11 7.07
C TYR A 141 -6.53 13.86 7.23
N GLY A 142 -5.89 12.81 7.79
CA GLY A 142 -6.46 11.58 8.35
C GLY A 142 -5.66 10.33 7.93
N ALA A 143 -5.86 9.18 8.56
CA ALA A 143 -5.24 7.91 8.15
C ALA A 143 -5.64 7.52 6.70
N ALA A 144 -6.85 7.89 6.27
CA ALA A 144 -7.31 7.76 4.90
C ALA A 144 -6.66 8.77 3.92
N ALA A 145 -5.96 9.80 4.40
CA ALA A 145 -5.39 10.85 3.55
C ALA A 145 -4.17 10.36 2.74
N GLN A 146 -3.38 9.42 3.25
CA GLN A 146 -2.25 8.85 2.51
C GLN A 146 -2.74 8.06 1.28
N SER A 147 -3.80 7.27 1.46
CA SER A 147 -4.42 6.48 0.41
C SER A 147 -5.00 7.36 -0.69
N GLU A 148 -5.70 8.43 -0.30
CA GLU A 148 -6.31 9.36 -1.25
C GLU A 148 -5.26 10.21 -1.97
N THR A 149 -4.16 10.60 -1.30
CA THR A 149 -3.02 11.29 -1.92
C THR A 149 -2.42 10.42 -3.01
N LEU A 150 -2.14 9.16 -2.69
CA LEU A 150 -1.55 8.24 -3.66
C LEU A 150 -2.49 7.95 -4.83
N ARG A 151 -3.78 7.76 -4.56
CA ARG A 151 -4.80 7.61 -5.59
C ARG A 151 -4.81 8.79 -6.57
N LYS A 152 -4.80 10.02 -6.06
CA LYS A 152 -4.73 11.23 -6.89
C LYS A 152 -3.43 11.33 -7.66
N MET A 153 -2.30 10.96 -7.05
CA MET A 153 -1.01 10.89 -7.74
C MET A 153 -1.08 9.95 -8.94
N LEU A 154 -1.65 8.77 -8.77
CA LEU A 154 -1.76 7.78 -9.85
C LEU A 154 -2.70 8.24 -10.97
N VAL A 155 -3.82 8.86 -10.63
CA VAL A 155 -4.73 9.46 -11.62
C VAL A 155 -4.04 10.60 -12.38
N ALA A 156 -3.26 11.44 -11.71
CA ALA A 156 -2.49 12.50 -12.36
C ALA A 156 -1.39 11.93 -13.27
N MET A 157 -0.66 10.90 -12.79
CA MET A 157 0.38 10.20 -13.57
C MET A 157 -0.17 9.54 -14.83
N SER A 158 -1.38 8.99 -14.78
CA SER A 158 -2.00 8.34 -15.95
C SER A 158 -2.30 9.34 -17.07
N ARG A 159 -2.42 10.62 -16.74
CA ARG A 159 -2.60 11.71 -17.70
C ARG A 159 -1.26 12.22 -18.23
N ASP A 160 -0.32 12.50 -17.33
CA ASP A 160 1.02 12.95 -17.69
C ASP A 160 2.03 12.62 -16.59
N ILE A 161 2.97 11.74 -16.90
CA ILE A 161 4.01 11.28 -15.94
C ILE A 161 4.92 12.41 -15.45
N ARG A 162 5.04 13.53 -16.21
CA ARG A 162 5.85 14.68 -15.83
C ARG A 162 5.38 15.34 -14.54
N VAL A 163 4.08 15.23 -14.22
CA VAL A 163 3.53 15.69 -12.94
C VAL A 163 4.23 15.01 -11.76
N LEU A 164 4.41 13.68 -11.84
CA LEU A 164 5.14 12.95 -10.80
C LEU A 164 6.63 13.30 -10.77
N LEU A 165 7.26 13.50 -11.92
CA LEU A 165 8.68 13.89 -11.97
C LEU A 165 8.92 15.24 -11.28
N ILE A 166 8.02 16.22 -11.49
CA ILE A 166 8.07 17.51 -10.77
C ILE A 166 7.89 17.26 -9.27
N LYS A 167 6.93 16.42 -8.88
CA LYS A 167 6.68 16.11 -7.46
C LYS A 167 7.83 15.36 -6.78
N LEU A 168 8.53 14.48 -7.50
CA LEU A 168 9.75 13.84 -6.99
C LEU A 168 10.90 14.87 -6.82
N GLY A 169 11.07 15.79 -7.77
CA GLY A 169 12.05 16.88 -7.66
C GLY A 169 11.75 17.80 -6.46
N ASP A 170 10.49 18.17 -6.26
CA ASP A 170 10.00 18.90 -5.10
C ASP A 170 10.30 18.13 -3.80
N ARG A 171 9.96 16.85 -3.74
CA ARG A 171 10.22 16.01 -2.55
C ARG A 171 11.72 15.91 -2.21
N ILE A 172 12.60 15.76 -3.20
CA ILE A 172 14.06 15.74 -2.99
C ILE A 172 14.52 17.07 -2.37
N HIS A 173 14.12 18.20 -2.96
CA HIS A 173 14.54 19.49 -2.44
C HIS A 173 14.00 19.76 -1.03
N ASN A 174 12.75 19.40 -0.78
CA ASN A 174 12.16 19.48 0.56
C ASN A 174 12.89 18.56 1.55
N ALA A 175 13.29 17.33 1.16
CA ALA A 175 14.04 16.41 2.00
C ALA A 175 15.43 16.97 2.38
N ARG A 176 16.14 17.61 1.45
CA ARG A 176 17.43 18.29 1.70
C ARG A 176 17.32 19.40 2.75
N THR A 177 16.12 19.96 2.96
CA THR A 177 15.86 21.09 3.85
C THR A 177 15.09 20.71 5.14
N TRP A 178 14.87 19.43 5.44
CA TRP A 178 14.15 18.99 6.65
C TRP A 178 14.78 19.43 7.96
N ARG A 179 16.11 19.68 7.99
CA ARG A 179 16.82 20.19 9.16
C ARG A 179 16.26 21.55 9.69
N PHE A 180 15.54 22.30 8.85
CA PHE A 180 14.92 23.57 9.21
C PHE A 180 13.45 23.44 9.63
N VAL A 181 12.91 22.21 9.64
CA VAL A 181 11.51 21.90 9.97
C VAL A 181 11.46 21.25 11.36
N PRO A 182 10.41 21.44 12.17
CA PRO A 182 10.26 20.74 13.45
C PRO A 182 10.42 19.22 13.30
N ALA A 183 11.17 18.59 14.22
CA ALA A 183 11.57 17.18 14.13
C ALA A 183 10.37 16.22 13.89
N ALA A 184 9.25 16.41 14.60
CA ALA A 184 8.03 15.59 14.43
C ALA A 184 7.45 15.71 13.00
N SER A 185 7.47 16.91 12.40
CA SER A 185 7.00 17.13 11.03
C SER A 185 7.98 16.54 10.00
N ALA A 186 9.29 16.66 10.25
CA ALA A 186 10.33 16.06 9.42
C ALA A 186 10.22 14.54 9.43
N ALA A 187 10.07 13.91 10.59
CA ALA A 187 9.91 12.47 10.75
C ALA A 187 8.68 11.94 9.99
N LYS A 188 7.52 12.61 10.12
CA LYS A 188 6.30 12.23 9.37
C LYS A 188 6.53 12.26 7.86
N LYS A 189 7.18 13.33 7.35
CA LYS A 189 7.49 13.48 5.92
C LYS A 189 8.52 12.46 5.45
N ALA A 190 9.51 12.14 6.27
CA ALA A 190 10.52 11.14 5.99
C ALA A 190 9.92 9.73 5.91
N GLN A 191 9.01 9.38 6.82
CA GLN A 191 8.26 8.12 6.78
C GLN A 191 7.44 7.99 5.50
N GLU A 192 6.64 9.01 5.17
CA GLU A 192 5.87 9.06 3.92
C GLU A 192 6.78 8.90 2.69
N THR A 193 7.98 9.51 2.73
CA THR A 193 8.93 9.42 1.63
C THR A 193 9.48 8.01 1.45
N LEU A 194 9.81 7.31 2.53
CA LEU A 194 10.26 5.90 2.47
C LEU A 194 9.16 4.96 2.02
N GLU A 195 7.92 5.21 2.44
CA GLU A 195 6.79 4.32 2.15
C GLU A 195 6.19 4.52 0.75
N ILE A 196 6.25 5.74 0.20
CA ILE A 196 5.56 6.10 -1.03
C ILE A 196 6.54 6.57 -2.12
N TYR A 197 7.28 7.67 -1.87
CA TYR A 197 8.04 8.33 -2.96
C TYR A 197 9.28 7.57 -3.40
N ALA A 198 10.05 7.00 -2.48
CA ALA A 198 11.24 6.21 -2.82
C ALA A 198 10.87 4.92 -3.58
N PRO A 199 9.84 4.15 -3.18
CA PRO A 199 9.33 3.04 -3.96
C PRO A 199 8.81 3.44 -5.35
N LEU A 200 8.08 4.56 -5.48
CA LEU A 200 7.63 5.07 -6.77
C LEU A 200 8.82 5.43 -7.68
N ALA A 201 9.83 6.11 -7.16
CA ALA A 201 11.05 6.40 -7.90
C ALA A 201 11.75 5.12 -8.37
N HIS A 202 11.79 4.08 -7.53
CA HIS A 202 12.32 2.77 -7.89
C HIS A 202 11.53 2.12 -9.03
N ARG A 203 10.19 2.16 -8.98
CA ARG A 203 9.31 1.62 -10.02
C ARG A 203 9.50 2.32 -11.36
N LEU A 204 9.77 3.62 -11.33
CA LEU A 204 10.09 4.42 -12.52
C LEU A 204 11.54 4.26 -13.00
N GLY A 205 12.33 3.39 -12.37
CA GLY A 205 13.74 3.17 -12.70
C GLY A 205 14.68 4.31 -12.29
N MET A 206 14.18 5.32 -11.54
CA MET A 206 14.95 6.51 -11.13
C MET A 206 15.78 6.22 -9.88
N ASN A 207 16.81 5.39 -10.03
CA ASN A 207 17.59 4.91 -8.88
C ASN A 207 18.36 6.02 -8.14
N MET A 208 18.79 7.06 -8.82
CA MET A 208 19.43 8.23 -8.18
C MET A 208 18.46 8.91 -7.20
N VAL A 209 17.24 9.18 -7.66
CA VAL A 209 16.17 9.78 -6.85
C VAL A 209 15.79 8.89 -5.67
N LYS A 210 15.55 7.60 -5.94
CA LYS A 210 15.28 6.61 -4.90
C LYS A 210 16.33 6.61 -3.81
N TRP A 211 17.60 6.50 -4.22
CA TRP A 211 18.73 6.41 -3.31
C TRP A 211 18.84 7.64 -2.42
N GLU A 212 18.73 8.84 -3.00
CA GLU A 212 18.80 10.09 -2.24
C GLU A 212 17.62 10.24 -1.28
N LEU A 213 16.39 9.92 -1.71
CA LEU A 213 15.22 9.96 -0.85
C LEU A 213 15.32 8.98 0.33
N GLU A 214 15.80 7.75 0.08
CA GLU A 214 16.03 6.75 1.11
C GLU A 214 17.06 7.22 2.14
N GLU A 215 18.20 7.76 1.68
CA GLU A 215 19.30 8.21 2.52
C GLU A 215 18.89 9.38 3.42
N LEU A 216 18.25 10.42 2.86
CA LEU A 216 17.77 11.58 3.60
C LEU A 216 16.68 11.20 4.61
N SER A 217 15.78 10.31 4.23
CA SER A 217 14.72 9.83 5.11
C SER A 217 15.27 8.99 6.25
N PHE A 218 16.20 8.08 5.95
CA PHE A 218 16.86 7.25 6.95
C PHE A 218 17.61 8.08 7.99
N LYS A 219 18.41 9.05 7.53
CA LYS A 219 19.12 9.98 8.40
C LYS A 219 18.17 10.76 9.32
N THR A 220 16.99 11.12 8.82
CA THR A 220 15.99 11.89 9.58
C THR A 220 15.25 11.05 10.60
N LEU A 221 14.92 9.78 10.26
CA LEU A 221 14.16 8.89 11.12
C LEU A 221 15.00 8.19 12.19
N TYR A 222 16.22 7.83 11.84
CA TYR A 222 17.11 7.02 12.68
C TYR A 222 18.52 7.62 12.75
N PRO A 223 18.66 8.86 13.26
CA PRO A 223 19.95 9.59 13.24
C PRO A 223 21.07 8.83 13.97
N GLU A 224 20.79 8.24 15.13
CA GLU A 224 21.79 7.49 15.91
C GLU A 224 22.31 6.25 15.15
N ILE A 225 21.39 5.51 14.50
CA ILE A 225 21.76 4.32 13.70
C ILE A 225 22.53 4.76 12.45
N TYR A 226 22.13 5.88 11.85
CA TYR A 226 22.83 6.46 10.69
C TYR A 226 24.28 6.81 11.05
N GLU A 227 24.50 7.51 12.17
CA GLU A 227 25.82 7.90 12.65
C GLU A 227 26.70 6.68 12.99
N GLU A 228 26.12 5.65 13.59
CA GLU A 228 26.84 4.40 13.90
C GLU A 228 27.25 3.66 12.61
N ILE A 229 26.37 3.56 11.62
CA ILE A 229 26.73 2.95 10.32
C ILE A 229 27.77 3.78 9.61
N ASP A 230 27.67 5.11 9.62
CA ASP A 230 28.66 6.01 9.03
C ASP A 230 30.04 5.84 9.69
N ARG A 231 30.11 5.73 11.02
CA ARG A 231 31.31 5.42 11.78
C ARG A 231 31.94 4.09 11.36
N LEU A 232 31.14 3.03 11.31
CA LEU A 232 31.59 1.67 10.91
C LEU A 232 32.11 1.64 9.47
N VAL A 233 31.47 2.39 8.57
CA VAL A 233 31.91 2.55 7.17
C VAL A 233 33.20 3.35 7.09
N ALA A 234 33.32 4.44 7.86
CA ALA A 234 34.50 5.30 7.87
C ALA A 234 35.75 4.60 8.46
N GLU A 235 35.60 3.82 9.55
CA GLU A 235 36.70 3.05 10.15
C GLU A 235 37.35 2.07 9.17
N ARG A 236 36.57 1.53 8.22
CA ARG A 236 37.05 0.56 7.22
C ARG A 236 37.36 1.19 5.86
N ALA A 237 37.12 2.48 5.70
CA ALA A 237 37.29 3.18 4.43
C ALA A 237 38.72 3.06 3.86
N PRO A 238 39.82 3.23 4.60
CA PRO A 238 41.17 3.20 4.02
C PRO A 238 41.52 1.83 3.42
N GLN A 239 41.23 0.75 4.14
CA GLN A 239 41.49 -0.65 3.67
C GLN A 239 40.59 -1.01 2.48
N ARG A 240 39.36 -0.52 2.50
CA ARG A 240 38.41 -0.74 1.41
C ARG A 240 38.79 0.03 0.15
N GLU A 241 39.26 1.28 0.28
CA GLU A 241 39.71 2.09 -0.85
C GLU A 241 40.98 1.54 -1.52
N GLU A 242 41.92 1.06 -0.72
CA GLU A 242 43.12 0.39 -1.24
C GLU A 242 42.70 -0.87 -2.03
N TYR A 243 41.90 -1.75 -1.41
CA TYR A 243 41.41 -2.94 -2.06
C TYR A 243 40.58 -2.66 -3.33
N LEU A 244 39.73 -1.64 -3.30
CA LEU A 244 38.91 -1.24 -4.43
C LEU A 244 39.80 -0.75 -5.59
N ARG A 245 40.88 -0.02 -5.28
CA ARG A 245 41.85 0.46 -6.26
C ARG A 245 42.55 -0.72 -6.95
N ASP A 246 43.02 -1.71 -6.18
CA ASP A 246 43.64 -2.92 -6.72
C ASP A 246 42.69 -3.68 -7.65
N VAL A 247 41.41 -3.79 -7.27
CA VAL A 247 40.38 -4.43 -8.11
C VAL A 247 40.15 -3.65 -9.38
N ILE A 248 40.01 -2.33 -9.31
CA ILE A 248 39.82 -1.47 -10.48
C ILE A 248 40.99 -1.58 -11.45
N ASP A 249 42.23 -1.47 -10.96
CA ASP A 249 43.43 -1.52 -11.78
C ASP A 249 43.53 -2.86 -12.53
N GLN A 250 43.18 -3.98 -11.87
CA GLN A 250 43.17 -5.31 -12.50
C GLN A 250 42.06 -5.44 -13.57
N ILE A 251 40.88 -4.89 -13.34
CA ILE A 251 39.80 -4.91 -14.32
C ILE A 251 40.16 -4.03 -15.53
N GLU A 252 40.73 -2.83 -15.30
CA GLU A 252 41.21 -1.95 -16.38
C GLU A 252 42.32 -2.60 -17.23
N GLU A 253 43.17 -3.41 -16.58
CA GLU A 253 44.18 -4.20 -17.30
C GLU A 253 43.51 -5.26 -18.21
N ASP A 254 42.48 -5.94 -17.73
CA ASP A 254 41.74 -6.92 -18.54
C ASP A 254 41.00 -6.26 -19.70
N LEU A 255 40.38 -5.09 -19.48
CA LEU A 255 39.80 -4.30 -20.56
C LEU A 255 40.82 -3.93 -21.63
N ARG A 256 42.01 -3.48 -21.23
CA ARG A 256 43.11 -3.16 -22.17
C ARG A 256 43.60 -4.38 -22.94
N ARG A 257 43.74 -5.55 -22.28
CA ARG A 257 44.17 -6.79 -22.90
C ARG A 257 43.15 -7.32 -23.93
N SER A 258 41.86 -7.18 -23.63
CA SER A 258 40.77 -7.58 -24.53
C SER A 258 40.50 -6.57 -25.66
N GLY A 259 41.11 -5.39 -25.61
CA GLY A 259 40.84 -4.30 -26.56
C GLY A 259 39.44 -3.69 -26.37
N THR A 260 38.82 -3.92 -25.22
CA THR A 260 37.47 -3.40 -24.88
C THR A 260 37.59 -2.02 -24.29
N LYS A 261 36.88 -1.05 -24.88
CA LYS A 261 36.78 0.30 -24.31
C LYS A 261 35.75 0.30 -23.18
N GLY A 262 36.12 0.85 -22.07
CA GLY A 262 35.20 0.95 -20.92
C GLY A 262 35.74 1.80 -19.78
N THR A 263 34.87 2.12 -18.85
CA THR A 263 35.19 2.87 -17.63
C THR A 263 34.87 1.99 -16.42
N VAL A 264 35.83 1.91 -15.50
CA VAL A 264 35.68 1.17 -14.25
C VAL A 264 35.56 2.16 -13.08
N SER A 265 34.61 1.97 -12.21
CA SER A 265 34.40 2.84 -11.06
C SER A 265 33.91 2.05 -9.84
N GLY A 266 34.32 2.49 -8.65
CA GLY A 266 33.76 1.99 -7.41
C GLY A 266 32.32 2.47 -7.23
N ARG A 267 31.48 1.63 -6.66
CA ARG A 267 30.09 1.95 -6.31
C ARG A 267 29.93 1.94 -4.80
N PRO A 268 29.80 3.12 -4.16
CA PRO A 268 29.46 3.17 -2.74
C PRO A 268 28.07 2.62 -2.49
N LYS A 269 27.89 1.94 -1.38
CA LYS A 269 26.59 1.44 -0.93
C LYS A 269 25.96 2.44 0.03
N SER A 270 24.63 2.67 -0.10
CA SER A 270 23.91 3.57 0.80
C SER A 270 23.83 3.01 2.22
N HIS A 271 23.86 3.89 3.22
CA HIS A 271 23.69 3.54 4.62
C HIS A 271 22.35 2.85 4.87
N TYR A 272 21.28 3.30 4.20
CA TYR A 272 19.98 2.65 4.25
C TYR A 272 20.02 1.18 3.75
N SER A 273 20.75 0.90 2.66
CA SER A 273 20.92 -0.47 2.18
C SER A 273 21.71 -1.36 3.13
N ILE A 274 22.67 -0.78 3.86
CA ILE A 274 23.43 -1.48 4.92
C ILE A 274 22.49 -1.77 6.10
N TYR A 275 21.75 -0.75 6.57
CA TYR A 275 20.73 -0.89 7.62
C TYR A 275 19.74 -2.00 7.31
N GLN A 276 19.17 -2.03 6.10
CA GLN A 276 18.23 -3.07 5.67
C GLN A 276 18.83 -4.48 5.78
N LYS A 277 20.10 -4.65 5.47
CA LYS A 277 20.77 -5.95 5.59
C LYS A 277 21.08 -6.35 7.04
N MET A 278 21.47 -5.39 7.85
CA MET A 278 21.81 -5.64 9.25
C MET A 278 20.57 -5.90 10.11
N ILE A 279 19.61 -4.99 10.06
CA ILE A 279 18.45 -5.02 10.97
C ILE A 279 17.34 -5.90 10.43
N VAL A 280 16.93 -5.72 9.15
CA VAL A 280 15.79 -6.46 8.58
C VAL A 280 16.15 -7.91 8.24
N ARG A 281 17.41 -8.17 7.81
CA ARG A 281 17.87 -9.54 7.47
C ARG A 281 18.78 -10.17 8.54
N GLY A 282 18.96 -9.53 9.69
CA GLY A 282 19.70 -10.06 10.83
C GLY A 282 21.18 -10.37 10.57
N LYS A 283 21.83 -9.69 9.61
CA LYS A 283 23.24 -9.91 9.28
C LYS A 283 24.14 -9.00 10.11
N ALA A 284 25.22 -9.57 10.66
CA ALA A 284 26.27 -8.76 11.25
C ALA A 284 26.93 -7.87 10.17
N PHE A 285 27.47 -6.69 10.57
CA PHE A 285 28.11 -5.77 9.62
C PHE A 285 29.24 -6.46 8.84
N ASP A 286 30.01 -7.35 9.49
CA ASP A 286 31.09 -8.12 8.88
C ASP A 286 30.61 -9.16 7.86
N GLU A 287 29.33 -9.56 7.91
CA GLU A 287 28.69 -10.47 6.94
C GLU A 287 28.11 -9.73 5.74
N VAL A 288 28.18 -8.40 5.72
CA VAL A 288 27.78 -7.58 4.56
C VAL A 288 28.93 -7.56 3.54
N PHE A 289 29.17 -8.69 2.86
CA PHE A 289 30.27 -8.90 1.89
C PHE A 289 30.23 -7.97 0.68
N ASP A 290 29.13 -7.33 0.39
CA ASP A 290 28.94 -6.48 -0.78
C ASP A 290 29.15 -4.97 -0.50
N LEU A 291 29.96 -4.65 0.50
CA LEU A 291 30.43 -3.28 0.76
C LEU A 291 31.39 -2.81 -0.32
N VAL A 292 32.07 -3.75 -1.01
CA VAL A 292 32.92 -3.46 -2.16
C VAL A 292 32.19 -3.87 -3.43
N ALA A 293 31.76 -2.87 -4.18
CA ALA A 293 31.13 -3.06 -5.48
C ALA A 293 31.83 -2.23 -6.55
N VAL A 294 32.02 -2.82 -7.72
CA VAL A 294 32.60 -2.18 -8.89
C VAL A 294 31.59 -2.13 -10.01
N ARG A 295 31.59 -1.03 -10.75
CA ARG A 295 30.80 -0.85 -11.95
C ARG A 295 31.70 -0.75 -13.16
N VAL A 296 31.42 -1.55 -14.19
CA VAL A 296 32.11 -1.52 -15.48
C VAL A 296 31.11 -1.06 -16.53
N LEU A 297 31.42 0.06 -17.20
CA LEU A 297 30.64 0.61 -18.31
C LEU A 297 31.36 0.37 -19.62
N VAL A 298 30.68 -0.17 -20.62
CA VAL A 298 31.21 -0.50 -21.93
C VAL A 298 30.30 -0.01 -23.06
N ASP A 299 30.75 -0.07 -24.30
CA ASP A 299 30.01 0.50 -25.44
C ASP A 299 28.87 -0.42 -25.94
N SER A 300 29.02 -1.76 -25.86
CA SER A 300 28.07 -2.71 -26.44
C SER A 300 27.70 -3.87 -25.51
N ILE A 301 26.55 -4.51 -25.78
CA ILE A 301 26.12 -5.72 -25.09
C ILE A 301 27.16 -6.85 -25.26
N LYS A 302 27.74 -6.97 -26.45
CA LYS A 302 28.80 -7.95 -26.72
C LYS A 302 30.00 -7.74 -25.77
N ASP A 303 30.38 -6.50 -25.55
CA ASP A 303 31.46 -6.15 -24.64
C ASP A 303 31.11 -6.47 -23.18
N CYS A 304 29.84 -6.33 -22.78
CA CYS A 304 29.40 -6.73 -21.43
C CYS A 304 29.70 -8.22 -21.18
N TYR A 305 29.31 -9.10 -22.10
CA TYR A 305 29.60 -10.55 -21.98
C TYR A 305 31.08 -10.88 -22.15
N GLY A 306 31.81 -10.11 -22.99
CA GLY A 306 33.25 -10.24 -23.14
C GLY A 306 34.00 -9.96 -21.83
N VAL A 307 33.62 -8.86 -21.15
CA VAL A 307 34.17 -8.49 -19.84
C VAL A 307 33.81 -9.54 -18.79
N LEU A 308 32.58 -10.03 -18.77
CA LEU A 308 32.18 -11.11 -17.86
C LEU A 308 33.07 -12.34 -18.01
N GLY A 309 33.33 -12.77 -19.27
CA GLY A 309 34.21 -13.91 -19.55
C GLY A 309 35.64 -13.68 -19.08
N ALA A 310 36.21 -12.49 -19.30
CA ALA A 310 37.54 -12.12 -18.82
C ALA A 310 37.62 -12.16 -17.28
N LEU A 311 36.64 -11.59 -16.59
CA LEU A 311 36.56 -11.55 -15.12
C LEU A 311 36.43 -12.97 -14.52
N HIS A 312 35.58 -13.82 -15.08
CA HIS A 312 35.42 -15.21 -14.64
C HIS A 312 36.64 -16.08 -14.96
N GLY A 313 37.41 -15.70 -15.99
CA GLY A 313 38.71 -16.33 -16.29
C GLY A 313 39.81 -15.92 -15.30
N ARG A 314 39.74 -14.73 -14.71
CA ARG A 314 40.69 -14.24 -13.71
C ARG A 314 40.29 -14.66 -12.28
N TRP A 315 39.02 -14.54 -11.91
CA TRP A 315 38.51 -14.77 -10.58
C TRP A 315 37.35 -15.77 -10.55
N ASN A 316 37.33 -16.64 -9.57
CA ASN A 316 36.29 -17.64 -9.45
C ASN A 316 34.95 -16.98 -9.03
N PRO A 317 33.87 -17.16 -9.82
CA PRO A 317 32.55 -16.65 -9.42
C PRO A 317 31.99 -17.47 -8.26
N ILE A 318 31.25 -16.78 -7.35
CA ILE A 318 30.53 -17.43 -6.26
C ILE A 318 29.24 -18.04 -6.83
N PRO A 319 29.00 -19.36 -6.66
CA PRO A 319 27.81 -20.03 -7.17
C PRO A 319 26.51 -19.37 -6.67
N GLY A 320 25.50 -19.25 -7.55
CA GLY A 320 24.20 -18.64 -7.23
C GLY A 320 24.21 -17.10 -7.08
N ARG A 321 25.38 -16.45 -7.29
CA ARG A 321 25.49 -14.98 -7.22
C ARG A 321 25.59 -14.28 -8.58
N PHE A 322 25.48 -15.02 -9.66
CA PHE A 322 25.37 -14.46 -11.00
C PHE A 322 23.92 -14.17 -11.36
N LYS A 323 23.66 -12.98 -11.91
CA LYS A 323 22.34 -12.57 -12.41
C LYS A 323 22.50 -11.83 -13.73
N ASP A 324 21.78 -12.28 -14.73
CA ASP A 324 21.75 -11.69 -16.05
C ASP A 324 20.48 -10.89 -16.25
N TYR A 325 20.54 -9.60 -15.94
CA TYR A 325 19.45 -8.65 -16.18
C TYR A 325 19.53 -7.99 -17.57
N ILE A 326 20.49 -8.38 -18.42
CA ILE A 326 20.49 -7.97 -19.83
C ILE A 326 19.55 -8.88 -20.62
N ALA A 327 19.69 -10.20 -20.43
CA ALA A 327 18.82 -11.18 -21.06
C ALA A 327 17.39 -11.16 -20.47
N MET A 328 17.26 -10.90 -19.16
CA MET A 328 15.98 -10.80 -18.45
C MET A 328 15.92 -9.49 -17.67
N PRO A 329 15.50 -8.38 -18.32
CA PRO A 329 15.39 -7.09 -17.66
C PRO A 329 14.41 -7.13 -16.48
N LYS A 330 14.68 -6.33 -15.44
CA LYS A 330 13.71 -6.16 -14.36
C LYS A 330 12.47 -5.40 -14.84
N PHE A 331 11.38 -5.48 -14.10
CA PHE A 331 10.12 -4.78 -14.40
C PHE A 331 10.28 -3.26 -14.63
N ASN A 332 11.32 -2.64 -14.02
CA ASN A 332 11.66 -1.22 -14.19
C ASN A 332 12.68 -1.00 -15.33
N LEU A 333 12.82 -1.95 -16.23
CA LEU A 333 13.72 -1.95 -17.39
C LEU A 333 15.21 -1.85 -17.01
N TYR A 334 15.54 -2.17 -15.75
CA TYR A 334 16.93 -2.23 -15.31
C TYR A 334 17.66 -3.39 -16.00
N GLN A 335 18.76 -3.06 -16.66
CA GLN A 335 19.63 -4.02 -17.36
C GLN A 335 21.06 -3.92 -16.83
N SER A 336 21.65 -5.03 -16.48
CA SER A 336 23.06 -5.16 -16.05
C SER A 336 23.41 -6.63 -15.87
N LEU A 337 24.65 -7.03 -16.07
CA LEU A 337 25.17 -8.30 -15.55
C LEU A 337 25.64 -8.05 -14.12
N HIS A 338 25.26 -8.90 -13.19
CA HIS A 338 25.74 -8.87 -11.82
C HIS A 338 26.48 -10.16 -11.53
N THR A 339 27.70 -10.08 -11.09
CA THR A 339 28.46 -11.24 -10.61
C THR A 339 29.18 -10.90 -9.34
N THR A 340 29.32 -11.90 -8.44
CA THR A 340 30.19 -11.78 -7.27
C THR A 340 31.32 -12.78 -7.46
N VAL A 341 32.53 -12.29 -7.40
CA VAL A 341 33.76 -13.09 -7.57
C VAL A 341 34.61 -13.06 -6.31
N ILE A 342 35.49 -14.04 -6.16
CA ILE A 342 36.54 -14.04 -5.14
C ILE A 342 37.74 -13.29 -5.73
N GLY A 343 37.87 -12.01 -5.37
CA GLY A 343 38.90 -11.10 -5.86
C GLY A 343 40.24 -11.24 -5.16
N PRO A 344 41.12 -10.22 -5.27
CA PRO A 344 42.42 -10.22 -4.63
C PRO A 344 42.34 -10.47 -3.13
N GLY A 345 43.30 -11.22 -2.58
CA GLY A 345 43.33 -11.54 -1.16
C GLY A 345 42.16 -12.42 -0.64
N GLY A 346 41.43 -13.11 -1.53
CA GLY A 346 40.33 -14.02 -1.19
C GLY A 346 39.04 -13.30 -0.75
N LYS A 347 38.90 -11.98 -0.98
CA LYS A 347 37.74 -11.20 -0.57
C LYS A 347 36.67 -11.17 -1.68
N PRO A 348 35.38 -11.28 -1.35
CA PRO A 348 34.31 -11.18 -2.34
C PRO A 348 34.16 -9.75 -2.89
N VAL A 349 33.94 -9.63 -4.19
CA VAL A 349 33.66 -8.38 -4.91
C VAL A 349 32.41 -8.54 -5.75
N GLU A 350 31.45 -7.63 -5.61
CA GLU A 350 30.30 -7.53 -6.51
C GLU A 350 30.69 -6.67 -7.73
N ILE A 351 30.48 -7.19 -8.92
CA ILE A 351 30.79 -6.48 -10.17
C ILE A 351 29.50 -6.36 -10.98
N GLN A 352 29.20 -5.12 -11.39
CA GLN A 352 28.07 -4.76 -12.24
C GLN A 352 28.61 -4.32 -13.59
N ILE A 353 28.19 -5.01 -14.66
CA ILE A 353 28.64 -4.74 -16.03
C ILE A 353 27.44 -4.33 -16.86
N ARG A 354 27.51 -3.17 -17.51
CA ARG A 354 26.43 -2.65 -18.36
C ARG A 354 26.96 -1.66 -19.39
N THR A 355 26.16 -1.38 -20.43
CA THR A 355 26.51 -0.33 -21.38
C THR A 355 26.29 1.06 -20.81
N TYR A 356 26.86 2.10 -21.44
CA TYR A 356 26.59 3.49 -21.08
C TYR A 356 25.12 3.83 -21.18
N ASP A 357 24.39 3.33 -22.20
CA ASP A 357 22.95 3.56 -22.36
C ASP A 357 22.14 2.87 -21.25
N MET A 358 22.50 1.62 -20.88
CA MET A 358 21.87 0.93 -19.75
C MET A 358 22.14 1.66 -18.43
N HIS A 359 23.30 2.31 -18.31
CA HIS A 359 23.62 3.11 -17.15
C HIS A 359 22.73 4.34 -17.03
N GLU A 360 22.60 5.12 -18.10
CA GLU A 360 21.72 6.29 -18.14
C GLU A 360 20.27 5.90 -17.81
N ARG A 361 19.78 4.83 -18.41
CA ARG A 361 18.43 4.31 -18.12
C ARG A 361 18.28 3.84 -16.67
N ALA A 362 19.30 3.18 -16.12
CA ALA A 362 19.25 2.69 -14.74
C ALA A 362 19.36 3.80 -13.70
N GLU A 363 20.00 4.92 -13.98
CA GLU A 363 20.12 6.07 -13.04
C GLU A 363 18.90 7.00 -13.13
N HIS A 364 18.44 7.31 -14.35
CA HIS A 364 17.39 8.31 -14.61
C HIS A 364 16.01 7.73 -14.95
N GLY A 365 15.94 6.42 -15.26
CA GLY A 365 14.68 5.72 -15.54
C GLY A 365 13.86 6.38 -16.63
N VAL A 366 12.58 6.63 -16.33
CA VAL A 366 11.64 7.29 -17.27
C VAL A 366 12.16 8.65 -17.74
N ALA A 367 12.92 9.38 -16.92
CA ALA A 367 13.46 10.67 -17.29
C ALA A 367 14.47 10.58 -18.47
N ALA A 368 15.23 9.49 -18.59
CA ALA A 368 16.16 9.28 -19.70
C ALA A 368 15.47 9.26 -21.08
N HIS A 369 14.21 8.79 -21.16
CA HIS A 369 13.44 8.75 -22.40
C HIS A 369 13.21 10.11 -23.04
N TRP A 370 13.04 11.17 -22.21
CA TRP A 370 12.80 12.53 -22.70
C TRP A 370 14.05 13.15 -23.33
N LYS A 371 15.25 12.70 -22.94
CA LYS A 371 16.53 13.12 -23.51
C LYS A 371 16.66 12.63 -24.97
N TYR A 372 16.17 11.43 -25.28
CA TYR A 372 16.29 10.80 -26.62
C TYR A 372 15.20 11.23 -27.62
N LYS A 373 13.97 11.52 -27.18
CA LYS A 373 12.86 11.90 -28.08
C LYS A 373 13.10 13.18 -28.89
N GLN A 374 14.05 14.03 -28.51
CA GLN A 374 14.39 15.24 -29.23
C GLN A 374 15.56 15.09 -30.21
N ASN A 375 16.16 13.91 -30.34
CA ASN A 375 17.22 13.64 -31.29
C ASN A 375 16.68 12.82 -32.49
N PRO A 376 16.25 13.49 -33.61
CA PRO A 376 15.64 12.79 -34.75
C PRO A 376 16.60 11.83 -35.49
N ASN A 377 17.91 11.89 -35.19
CA ASN A 377 18.96 11.09 -35.81
C ASN A 377 19.41 9.92 -34.94
N ALA A 378 18.87 9.70 -33.75
CA ALA A 378 19.11 8.48 -32.99
C ALA A 378 18.31 7.36 -33.66
N THR A 379 18.97 6.39 -34.23
CA THR A 379 18.40 5.13 -34.68
C THR A 379 17.83 4.41 -33.45
N SER A 380 16.58 4.75 -33.11
CA SER A 380 15.84 4.05 -32.04
C SER A 380 15.56 2.64 -32.54
N GLY A 381 16.27 1.67 -31.99
CA GLY A 381 16.01 0.25 -32.20
C GLY A 381 14.62 -0.13 -31.64
N ASP A 382 14.09 -1.26 -32.08
CA ASP A 382 12.79 -1.81 -31.65
C ASP A 382 12.63 -1.92 -30.11
N SER A 383 13.75 -2.00 -29.37
CA SER A 383 13.76 -2.02 -27.89
C SER A 383 13.22 -0.73 -27.23
N ASP A 384 13.35 0.44 -27.88
CA ASP A 384 12.89 1.72 -27.31
C ASP A 384 11.36 1.92 -27.46
N ARG A 385 10.76 1.30 -28.47
CA ARG A 385 9.30 1.28 -28.64
C ARG A 385 8.63 0.34 -27.63
N MET A 386 9.20 -0.84 -27.41
CA MET A 386 8.70 -1.80 -26.41
C MET A 386 8.73 -1.22 -25.00
N SER A 387 9.80 -0.55 -24.60
CA SER A 387 9.92 0.04 -23.24
C SER A 387 8.88 1.13 -22.96
N SER A 388 8.53 1.91 -23.99
CA SER A 388 7.50 2.97 -23.91
C SER A 388 6.09 2.38 -23.79
N GLU A 389 5.82 1.25 -24.43
CA GLU A 389 4.54 0.53 -24.36
C GLU A 389 4.39 -0.22 -23.02
N GLU A 390 5.44 -0.81 -22.50
CA GLU A 390 5.43 -1.50 -21.20
C GLU A 390 5.18 -0.54 -20.04
N GLN A 391 5.77 0.67 -20.06
CA GLN A 391 5.50 1.71 -19.07
C GLN A 391 4.05 2.23 -19.17
N ALA A 392 3.55 2.41 -20.40
CA ALA A 392 2.16 2.79 -20.61
C ALA A 392 1.20 1.69 -20.16
N ASN A 393 1.55 0.42 -20.35
CA ASN A 393 0.77 -0.73 -19.91
C ASN A 393 0.74 -0.82 -18.38
N TRP A 394 1.88 -0.59 -17.70
CA TRP A 394 1.92 -0.55 -16.25
C TRP A 394 1.07 0.58 -15.67
N LEU A 395 1.16 1.80 -16.22
CA LEU A 395 0.30 2.92 -15.79
C LEU A 395 -1.19 2.61 -16.00
N ARG A 396 -1.56 1.96 -17.12
CA ARG A 396 -2.93 1.51 -17.36
C ARG A 396 -3.37 0.46 -16.35
N ALA A 397 -2.50 -0.51 -16.04
CA ALA A 397 -2.78 -1.53 -15.04
C ALA A 397 -3.00 -0.94 -13.64
N LEU A 398 -2.24 0.09 -13.24
CA LEU A 398 -2.46 0.81 -11.98
C LEU A 398 -3.82 1.55 -11.95
N VAL A 399 -4.19 2.18 -13.05
CA VAL A 399 -5.50 2.86 -13.16
C VAL A 399 -6.65 1.86 -13.15
N GLU A 400 -6.45 0.69 -13.76
CA GLU A 400 -7.44 -0.38 -13.77
C GLU A 400 -7.59 -1.00 -12.36
N MET A 401 -6.46 -1.20 -11.66
CA MET A 401 -6.44 -1.63 -10.26
C MET A 401 -7.15 -0.61 -9.35
N GLU A 402 -6.91 0.70 -9.54
CA GLU A 402 -7.61 1.77 -8.80
C GLU A 402 -9.12 1.71 -9.02
N ARG A 403 -9.57 1.46 -10.24
CA ARG A 403 -11.01 1.35 -10.56
C ARG A 403 -11.66 0.12 -9.98
N GLU A 404 -10.91 -0.98 -9.85
CA GLU A 404 -11.40 -2.25 -9.32
C GLU A 404 -11.39 -2.31 -7.78
N THR A 405 -10.51 -1.53 -7.14
CA THR A 405 -10.34 -1.51 -5.68
C THR A 405 -11.16 -0.36 -5.11
N GLY A 406 -12.33 -0.66 -4.55
CA GLY A 406 -13.21 0.37 -3.95
C GLY A 406 -12.71 0.93 -2.62
N ASP A 407 -11.70 0.30 -2.01
CA ASP A 407 -11.11 0.68 -0.72
C ASP A 407 -9.70 1.27 -0.93
N PRO A 408 -9.47 2.53 -0.52
CA PRO A 408 -8.17 3.17 -0.62
C PRO A 408 -7.05 2.50 0.19
N GLU A 409 -7.33 1.85 1.32
CA GLU A 409 -6.33 1.12 2.12
C GLU A 409 -5.90 -0.17 1.43
N GLU A 410 -6.84 -0.93 0.89
CA GLU A 410 -6.55 -2.14 0.11
C GLU A 410 -5.73 -1.83 -1.15
N PHE A 411 -6.01 -0.69 -1.78
CA PHE A 411 -5.23 -0.20 -2.91
C PHE A 411 -3.78 0.14 -2.51
N LEU A 412 -3.58 0.81 -1.37
CA LEU A 412 -2.26 1.11 -0.82
C LEU A 412 -1.46 -0.15 -0.51
N ASP A 413 -2.07 -1.12 0.14
CA ASP A 413 -1.41 -2.38 0.48
C ASP A 413 -1.04 -3.16 -0.78
N SER A 414 -1.91 -3.16 -1.78
CA SER A 414 -1.64 -3.75 -3.09
C SER A 414 -0.46 -3.07 -3.78
N LEU A 415 -0.40 -1.75 -3.73
CA LEU A 415 0.68 -0.98 -4.31
C LEU A 415 2.00 -1.15 -3.55
N ARG A 416 1.98 -1.11 -2.21
CA ARG A 416 3.16 -1.40 -1.38
C ARG A 416 3.73 -2.78 -1.70
N TYR A 417 2.86 -3.75 -1.86
CA TYR A 417 3.23 -5.11 -2.19
C TYR A 417 3.86 -5.23 -3.58
N GLU A 418 3.28 -4.59 -4.61
CA GLU A 418 3.85 -4.56 -5.96
C GLU A 418 5.17 -3.80 -6.06
N ILE A 419 5.36 -2.80 -5.19
CA ILE A 419 6.56 -1.95 -5.20
C ILE A 419 7.72 -2.59 -4.42
N ALA A 420 7.45 -3.31 -3.33
CA ALA A 420 8.45 -3.79 -2.38
C ALA A 420 8.95 -5.22 -2.64
N GLY A 421 8.31 -5.99 -3.54
CA GLY A 421 8.53 -7.43 -3.67
C GLY A 421 9.77 -7.84 -4.47
N ASP A 422 10.51 -8.80 -3.94
CA ASP A 422 11.34 -9.68 -4.77
C ASP A 422 10.40 -10.43 -5.74
N GLU A 423 10.82 -10.64 -6.99
CA GLU A 423 10.02 -11.28 -8.04
C GLU A 423 10.50 -12.71 -8.30
N VAL A 424 9.56 -13.58 -8.66
CA VAL A 424 9.85 -14.90 -9.21
C VAL A 424 9.42 -14.97 -10.68
N TYR A 425 10.24 -15.56 -11.50
CA TYR A 425 10.05 -15.70 -12.93
C TYR A 425 9.72 -17.16 -13.22
N VAL A 426 8.50 -17.44 -13.63
CA VAL A 426 8.02 -18.79 -13.94
C VAL A 426 7.60 -18.88 -15.40
N PHE A 427 7.61 -20.09 -15.94
CA PHE A 427 7.31 -20.33 -17.35
C PHE A 427 5.94 -20.96 -17.52
N THR A 428 5.23 -20.55 -18.57
CA THR A 428 4.11 -21.34 -19.08
C THR A 428 4.64 -22.58 -19.82
N PRO A 429 3.80 -23.61 -20.04
CA PRO A 429 4.21 -24.77 -20.87
C PRO A 429 4.61 -24.41 -22.29
N LYS A 430 4.24 -23.22 -22.77
CA LYS A 430 4.64 -22.68 -24.08
C LYS A 430 5.98 -21.94 -24.05
N GLY A 431 6.59 -21.80 -22.87
CA GLY A 431 7.86 -21.08 -22.69
C GLY A 431 7.71 -19.57 -22.50
N GLU A 432 6.48 -19.05 -22.33
CA GLU A 432 6.26 -17.64 -21.99
C GLU A 432 6.62 -17.38 -20.53
N VAL A 433 7.31 -16.28 -20.26
CA VAL A 433 7.72 -15.89 -18.91
C VAL A 433 6.60 -15.10 -18.23
N ILE A 434 6.18 -15.55 -17.05
CA ILE A 434 5.25 -14.84 -16.18
C ILE A 434 6.01 -14.36 -14.95
N VAL A 435 5.94 -13.06 -14.69
CA VAL A 435 6.56 -12.44 -13.51
C VAL A 435 5.52 -12.40 -12.39
N LEU A 436 5.90 -12.93 -11.24
CA LEU A 436 5.05 -13.01 -10.05
C LEU A 436 5.79 -12.44 -8.85
N PRO A 437 5.09 -11.98 -7.82
CA PRO A 437 5.72 -11.60 -6.56
C PRO A 437 6.39 -12.80 -5.87
N ALA A 438 7.39 -12.54 -5.04
CA ALA A 438 7.99 -13.57 -4.19
C ALA A 438 6.91 -14.26 -3.32
N ARG A 439 7.06 -15.55 -3.12
CA ARG A 439 6.09 -16.44 -2.45
C ARG A 439 4.77 -16.62 -3.21
N ALA A 440 4.71 -16.23 -4.48
CA ALA A 440 3.54 -16.50 -5.31
C ALA A 440 3.27 -18.00 -5.41
N THR A 441 2.01 -18.34 -5.57
CA THR A 441 1.51 -19.71 -5.64
C THR A 441 0.97 -20.00 -7.05
N PRO A 442 0.66 -21.26 -7.38
CA PRO A 442 -0.02 -21.59 -8.63
C PRO A 442 -1.34 -20.86 -8.85
N VAL A 443 -2.03 -20.47 -7.77
CA VAL A 443 -3.24 -19.63 -7.88
C VAL A 443 -2.87 -18.22 -8.36
N ASP A 444 -1.82 -17.62 -7.83
CA ASP A 444 -1.33 -16.32 -8.30
C ASP A 444 -0.94 -16.38 -9.78
N PHE A 445 -0.26 -17.44 -10.19
CA PHE A 445 0.08 -17.69 -11.60
C PHE A 445 -1.18 -17.78 -12.47
N ALA A 446 -2.19 -18.53 -12.04
CA ALA A 446 -3.43 -18.68 -12.80
C ALA A 446 -4.14 -17.34 -13.05
N TYR A 447 -4.21 -16.48 -12.02
CA TYR A 447 -4.77 -15.13 -12.15
C TYR A 447 -3.87 -14.16 -12.93
N ALA A 448 -2.57 -14.38 -12.95
CA ALA A 448 -1.65 -13.61 -13.78
C ALA A 448 -1.84 -13.93 -15.27
N VAL A 449 -2.11 -15.19 -15.61
CA VAL A 449 -2.39 -15.61 -16.99
C VAL A 449 -3.74 -15.03 -17.44
N HIS A 450 -4.83 -15.34 -16.75
CA HIS A 450 -6.16 -14.81 -17.05
C HIS A 450 -7.12 -14.97 -15.87
N THR A 451 -8.04 -14.01 -15.67
CA THR A 451 -9.00 -14.03 -14.56
C THR A 451 -9.87 -15.30 -14.57
N GLU A 452 -10.37 -15.71 -15.74
CA GLU A 452 -11.18 -16.93 -15.89
C GLU A 452 -10.38 -18.21 -15.61
N VAL A 453 -9.09 -18.24 -15.96
CA VAL A 453 -8.22 -19.38 -15.60
C VAL A 453 -8.09 -19.45 -14.08
N GLY A 454 -7.89 -18.31 -13.41
CA GLY A 454 -7.87 -18.21 -11.96
C GLY A 454 -9.15 -18.71 -11.31
N HIS A 455 -10.33 -18.24 -11.78
CA HIS A 455 -11.63 -18.67 -11.23
C HIS A 455 -11.89 -20.16 -11.40
N ARG A 456 -11.43 -20.77 -12.48
CA ARG A 456 -11.66 -22.18 -12.83
C ARG A 456 -10.55 -23.11 -12.37
N THR A 457 -9.53 -22.63 -11.65
CA THR A 457 -8.40 -23.43 -11.17
C THR A 457 -8.86 -24.52 -10.20
N VAL A 458 -8.50 -25.77 -10.47
CA VAL A 458 -8.77 -26.92 -9.59
C VAL A 458 -7.50 -27.64 -9.16
N GLY A 459 -6.38 -27.39 -9.84
CA GLY A 459 -5.07 -27.98 -9.54
C GLY A 459 -3.98 -27.34 -10.36
N ALA A 460 -2.73 -27.68 -10.04
CA ALA A 460 -1.57 -27.21 -10.81
C ALA A 460 -0.47 -28.27 -10.84
N LYS A 461 0.35 -28.22 -11.89
CA LYS A 461 1.59 -28.97 -12.00
C LYS A 461 2.76 -27.99 -12.08
N VAL A 462 3.78 -28.26 -11.31
CA VAL A 462 5.08 -27.55 -11.36
C VAL A 462 6.13 -28.53 -11.86
N ASN A 463 6.83 -28.16 -12.92
CA ASN A 463 7.82 -29.04 -13.58
C ASN A 463 7.26 -30.44 -13.92
N GLY A 464 5.98 -30.47 -14.35
CA GLY A 464 5.26 -31.71 -14.72
C GLY A 464 4.72 -32.53 -13.53
N ARG A 465 4.97 -32.14 -12.27
CA ARG A 465 4.47 -32.82 -11.07
C ARG A 465 3.29 -32.08 -10.47
N LEU A 466 2.25 -32.82 -10.10
CA LEU A 466 1.09 -32.23 -9.38
C LEU A 466 1.55 -31.72 -8.02
N VAL A 467 1.17 -30.47 -7.70
CA VAL A 467 1.51 -29.81 -6.44
C VAL A 467 0.23 -29.25 -5.78
N ALA A 468 0.32 -28.96 -4.49
CA ALA A 468 -0.76 -28.25 -3.78
C ALA A 468 -0.84 -26.79 -4.28
N LEU A 469 -2.04 -26.19 -4.23
CA LEU A 469 -2.28 -24.84 -4.74
C LEU A 469 -1.63 -23.73 -3.89
N ASP A 470 -1.24 -24.03 -2.66
CA ASP A 470 -0.51 -23.15 -1.72
C ASP A 470 1.02 -23.30 -1.80
N THR A 471 1.53 -24.14 -2.70
CA THR A 471 2.98 -24.33 -2.91
C THR A 471 3.59 -23.02 -3.40
N GLN A 472 4.68 -22.56 -2.77
CA GLN A 472 5.42 -21.38 -3.22
C GLN A 472 6.24 -21.71 -4.46
N LEU A 473 6.14 -20.86 -5.48
CA LEU A 473 6.84 -20.99 -6.75
C LEU A 473 8.25 -20.40 -6.66
N GLU A 474 9.20 -21.04 -7.35
CA GLU A 474 10.58 -20.59 -7.49
C GLU A 474 10.88 -20.15 -8.93
N SER A 475 11.88 -19.26 -9.09
CA SER A 475 12.29 -18.80 -10.42
C SER A 475 12.86 -19.95 -11.24
N GLY A 476 12.40 -20.05 -12.49
CA GLY A 476 12.84 -21.10 -13.44
C GLY A 476 11.87 -22.27 -13.55
N GLU A 477 10.82 -22.32 -12.73
CA GLU A 477 9.83 -23.39 -12.76
C GLU A 477 8.84 -23.21 -13.91
N THR A 478 8.39 -24.35 -14.47
CA THR A 478 7.30 -24.38 -15.46
C THR A 478 6.00 -24.76 -14.77
N VAL A 479 4.98 -23.89 -14.89
CA VAL A 479 3.70 -24.03 -14.20
C VAL A 479 2.59 -24.30 -15.22
N GLU A 480 1.85 -25.41 -15.03
CA GLU A 480 0.65 -25.78 -15.78
C GLU A 480 -0.56 -25.77 -14.87
N VAL A 481 -1.59 -24.98 -15.20
CA VAL A 481 -2.83 -24.90 -14.42
C VAL A 481 -3.88 -25.85 -14.97
N VAL A 482 -4.50 -26.63 -14.10
CA VAL A 482 -5.62 -27.50 -14.42
C VAL A 482 -6.91 -26.78 -14.10
N THR A 483 -7.76 -26.58 -15.10
CA THR A 483 -9.04 -25.85 -14.96
C THR A 483 -10.24 -26.75 -15.04
N SER A 484 -11.29 -26.44 -14.29
CA SER A 484 -12.60 -27.09 -14.39
C SER A 484 -13.34 -26.68 -15.66
N LYS A 485 -14.05 -27.62 -16.25
CA LYS A 485 -14.96 -27.37 -17.39
C LYS A 485 -16.39 -26.99 -16.94
N SER A 486 -16.67 -27.03 -15.64
CA SER A 486 -17.98 -26.67 -15.07
C SER A 486 -18.21 -25.16 -15.13
N ASP A 487 -19.39 -24.74 -15.56
CA ASP A 487 -19.80 -23.32 -15.54
C ASP A 487 -20.06 -22.79 -14.12
N LYS A 488 -20.16 -23.69 -13.13
CA LYS A 488 -20.31 -23.34 -11.71
C LYS A 488 -18.97 -23.32 -10.96
N ALA A 489 -17.82 -23.48 -11.66
CA ALA A 489 -16.52 -23.43 -11.03
C ALA A 489 -16.20 -22.00 -10.61
N GLY A 490 -15.82 -21.84 -9.34
CA GLY A 490 -15.40 -20.56 -8.76
C GLY A 490 -14.21 -20.73 -7.82
N PRO A 491 -13.60 -19.63 -7.39
CA PRO A 491 -12.47 -19.67 -6.47
C PRO A 491 -12.88 -20.13 -5.07
N SER A 492 -11.95 -20.70 -4.30
CA SER A 492 -12.16 -20.96 -2.88
C SER A 492 -11.82 -19.72 -2.05
N ARG A 493 -12.57 -19.46 -0.98
CA ARG A 493 -12.27 -18.41 0.01
C ARG A 493 -10.95 -18.67 0.75
N ASP A 494 -10.59 -19.94 0.94
CA ASP A 494 -9.35 -20.33 1.60
C ASP A 494 -8.11 -19.86 0.85
N TRP A 495 -8.23 -19.61 -0.46
CA TRP A 495 -7.10 -19.08 -1.24
C TRP A 495 -6.65 -17.70 -0.78
N LEU A 496 -7.55 -16.91 -0.18
CA LEU A 496 -7.20 -15.58 0.37
C LEU A 496 -6.15 -15.65 1.49
N ALA A 497 -5.99 -16.81 2.13
CA ALA A 497 -5.02 -17.00 3.20
C ALA A 497 -3.57 -17.11 2.69
N PHE A 498 -3.37 -17.64 1.47
CA PHE A 498 -2.02 -17.94 0.95
C PHE A 498 -1.66 -17.22 -0.36
N VAL A 499 -2.63 -16.68 -1.13
CA VAL A 499 -2.30 -15.93 -2.34
C VAL A 499 -1.44 -14.72 -1.99
N ALA A 500 -0.35 -14.59 -2.74
CA ALA A 500 0.62 -13.54 -2.55
C ALA A 500 0.28 -12.29 -3.38
N SER A 501 -0.22 -12.45 -4.63
CA SER A 501 -0.47 -11.31 -5.50
C SER A 501 -1.74 -10.54 -5.13
N PRO A 502 -1.67 -9.20 -5.06
CA PRO A 502 -2.84 -8.35 -4.86
C PRO A 502 -3.91 -8.56 -5.93
N ARG A 503 -3.48 -8.80 -7.18
CA ARG A 503 -4.37 -9.06 -8.31
C ARG A 503 -5.25 -10.30 -8.07
N ALA A 504 -4.66 -11.43 -7.64
CA ALA A 504 -5.41 -12.64 -7.32
C ALA A 504 -6.38 -12.38 -6.17
N ARG A 505 -5.91 -11.72 -5.10
CA ARG A 505 -6.71 -11.40 -3.92
C ARG A 505 -7.92 -10.52 -4.26
N SER A 506 -7.71 -9.47 -5.04
CA SER A 506 -8.78 -8.56 -5.49
C SER A 506 -9.80 -9.28 -6.37
N LYS A 507 -9.35 -10.08 -7.36
CA LYS A 507 -10.26 -10.85 -8.23
C LYS A 507 -11.07 -11.90 -7.47
N ILE A 508 -10.47 -12.58 -6.48
CA ILE A 508 -11.17 -13.53 -5.62
C ILE A 508 -12.23 -12.80 -4.78
N LYS A 509 -11.88 -11.68 -4.14
CA LYS A 509 -12.83 -10.88 -3.36
C LYS A 509 -13.97 -10.34 -4.21
N ALA A 510 -13.67 -9.82 -5.41
CA ALA A 510 -14.66 -9.31 -6.35
C ALA A 510 -15.64 -10.40 -6.78
N TRP A 511 -15.16 -11.62 -7.03
CA TRP A 511 -16.01 -12.77 -7.39
C TRP A 511 -17.01 -13.08 -6.26
N PHE A 512 -16.55 -13.19 -5.01
CA PHE A 512 -17.44 -13.43 -3.86
C PHE A 512 -18.38 -12.27 -3.54
N SER A 513 -17.97 -11.04 -3.82
CA SER A 513 -18.83 -9.86 -3.67
C SER A 513 -19.96 -9.87 -4.70
N LYS A 514 -19.64 -10.26 -5.94
CA LYS A 514 -20.62 -10.42 -7.01
C LYS A 514 -21.61 -11.56 -6.69
N GLU A 515 -21.09 -12.72 -6.27
CA GLU A 515 -21.91 -13.88 -5.89
C GLU A 515 -22.87 -13.54 -4.74
N ARG A 516 -22.38 -12.90 -3.65
CA ARG A 516 -23.23 -12.44 -2.54
C ARG A 516 -24.31 -11.46 -3.00
N ARG A 517 -23.95 -10.55 -3.92
CA ARG A 517 -24.92 -9.59 -4.47
C ARG A 517 -25.99 -10.30 -5.30
N GLU A 518 -25.64 -11.30 -6.09
CA GLU A 518 -26.59 -12.11 -6.85
C GLU A 518 -27.51 -12.92 -5.92
N GLU A 519 -26.98 -13.55 -4.87
CA GLU A 519 -27.76 -14.22 -3.82
C GLU A 519 -28.69 -13.25 -3.08
N ALA A 520 -28.20 -12.06 -2.73
CA ALA A 520 -29.00 -11.02 -2.07
C ALA A 520 -30.13 -10.52 -2.99
N VAL A 521 -29.87 -10.32 -4.28
CA VAL A 521 -30.88 -9.95 -5.26
C VAL A 521 -31.96 -11.01 -5.36
N GLU A 522 -31.61 -12.30 -5.44
CA GLU A 522 -32.57 -13.37 -5.55
C GLU A 522 -33.37 -13.53 -4.24
N SER A 523 -32.71 -13.50 -3.08
CA SER A 523 -33.37 -13.48 -1.77
C SER A 523 -34.34 -12.31 -1.60
N GLY A 524 -33.93 -11.11 -2.10
CA GLY A 524 -34.77 -9.92 -2.07
C GLY A 524 -36.01 -10.04 -2.99
N LYS A 525 -35.86 -10.58 -4.19
CA LYS A 525 -36.97 -10.88 -5.08
C LYS A 525 -37.99 -11.86 -4.44
N GLU A 526 -37.46 -12.94 -3.83
CA GLU A 526 -38.30 -13.89 -3.13
C GLU A 526 -39.01 -13.29 -1.92
N ALA A 527 -38.30 -12.47 -1.14
CA ALA A 527 -38.87 -11.77 0.02
C ALA A 527 -39.99 -10.80 -0.39
N LEU A 528 -39.81 -10.06 -1.47
CA LEU A 528 -40.82 -9.19 -2.05
C LEU A 528 -42.03 -9.98 -2.55
N ALA A 529 -41.78 -11.05 -3.32
CA ALA A 529 -42.85 -11.90 -3.82
C ALA A 529 -43.66 -12.57 -2.68
N ARG A 530 -42.98 -12.97 -1.59
CA ARG A 530 -43.65 -13.48 -0.38
C ARG A 530 -44.49 -12.41 0.32
N ALA A 531 -43.99 -11.19 0.43
CA ALA A 531 -44.69 -10.07 1.05
C ALA A 531 -45.94 -9.68 0.24
N MET A 532 -45.87 -9.65 -1.09
CA MET A 532 -46.99 -9.39 -1.99
C MET A 532 -48.07 -10.49 -1.92
N ARG A 533 -47.66 -11.76 -1.93
CA ARG A 533 -48.60 -12.89 -1.77
C ARG A 533 -49.34 -12.84 -0.44
N LYS A 534 -48.66 -12.43 0.63
CA LYS A 534 -49.26 -12.30 1.97
C LYS A 534 -50.38 -11.24 2.01
N GLN A 535 -50.32 -10.24 1.11
CA GLN A 535 -51.32 -9.18 0.98
C GLN A 535 -52.31 -9.42 -0.18
N ASN A 536 -52.30 -10.58 -0.80
CA ASN A 536 -53.17 -10.94 -1.96
C ASN A 536 -53.01 -9.96 -3.15
N LEU A 537 -51.85 -9.36 -3.31
CA LEU A 537 -51.58 -8.38 -4.38
C LEU A 537 -51.24 -9.09 -5.72
N PRO A 538 -51.65 -8.54 -6.87
CA PRO A 538 -51.40 -9.14 -8.17
C PRO A 538 -49.94 -8.99 -8.61
N LEU A 539 -49.12 -10.02 -8.36
CA LEU A 539 -47.67 -10.08 -8.64
C LEU A 539 -47.31 -9.65 -10.05
N GLN A 540 -48.04 -10.10 -11.08
CA GLN A 540 -47.74 -9.80 -12.48
C GLN A 540 -47.88 -8.30 -12.86
N ARG A 541 -48.77 -7.59 -12.18
CA ARG A 541 -48.98 -6.15 -12.42
C ARG A 541 -48.03 -5.28 -11.64
N LEU A 542 -47.64 -5.68 -10.43
CA LEU A 542 -46.82 -4.90 -9.52
C LEU A 542 -45.31 -5.11 -9.69
N MET A 543 -44.93 -6.30 -10.20
CA MET A 543 -43.50 -6.61 -10.46
C MET A 543 -43.06 -6.27 -11.88
N ASN A 544 -43.75 -5.36 -12.57
CA ASN A 544 -43.23 -4.85 -13.82
C ASN A 544 -41.98 -3.93 -13.55
N HIS A 545 -41.06 -3.92 -14.51
CA HIS A 545 -39.77 -3.23 -14.35
C HIS A 545 -39.94 -1.73 -14.04
N GLU A 546 -40.94 -1.12 -14.63
CA GLU A 546 -41.16 0.35 -14.53
C GLU A 546 -41.70 0.74 -13.15
N SER A 547 -42.63 -0.02 -12.57
CA SER A 547 -43.17 0.20 -11.23
C SER A 547 -42.13 0.00 -10.14
N ILE A 548 -41.29 -1.04 -10.27
CA ILE A 548 -40.22 -1.32 -9.30
C ILE A 548 -39.09 -0.33 -9.44
N LEU A 549 -38.77 0.14 -10.65
CA LEU A 549 -37.74 1.17 -10.87
C LEU A 549 -38.15 2.51 -10.24
N SER A 550 -39.44 2.89 -10.36
CA SER A 550 -39.98 4.08 -9.69
C SER A 550 -39.80 4.01 -8.18
N VAL A 551 -40.09 2.85 -7.59
CA VAL A 551 -39.87 2.63 -6.14
C VAL A 551 -38.39 2.59 -5.80
N ALA A 552 -37.53 1.94 -6.59
CA ALA A 552 -36.09 1.92 -6.39
C ALA A 552 -35.53 3.35 -6.33
N THR A 553 -35.93 4.20 -7.27
CA THR A 553 -35.54 5.61 -7.31
C THR A 553 -36.02 6.37 -6.07
N SER A 554 -37.23 6.10 -5.58
CA SER A 554 -37.77 6.74 -4.36
C SER A 554 -37.00 6.35 -3.07
N PHE A 555 -36.31 5.20 -3.08
CA PHE A 555 -35.42 4.75 -2.00
C PHE A 555 -33.95 5.12 -2.25
N GLY A 556 -33.64 5.87 -3.33
CA GLY A 556 -32.30 6.36 -3.66
C GLY A 556 -31.42 5.34 -4.40
N PHE A 557 -32.00 4.28 -4.98
CA PHE A 557 -31.28 3.30 -5.79
C PHE A 557 -31.36 3.63 -7.27
N PRO A 558 -30.22 3.56 -8.02
CA PRO A 558 -30.21 3.87 -9.44
C PRO A 558 -30.84 2.76 -10.30
N ASP A 559 -30.96 1.53 -9.77
CA ASP A 559 -31.48 0.35 -10.49
C ASP A 559 -32.32 -0.56 -9.59
N VAL A 560 -33.09 -1.42 -10.22
CA VAL A 560 -33.96 -2.41 -9.57
C VAL A 560 -33.17 -3.47 -8.80
N SER A 561 -31.97 -3.82 -9.31
CA SER A 561 -31.09 -4.82 -8.68
C SER A 561 -30.56 -4.35 -7.34
N GLY A 562 -30.24 -3.04 -7.23
CA GLY A 562 -29.84 -2.41 -5.97
C GLY A 562 -30.91 -2.46 -4.90
N LEU A 563 -32.17 -2.22 -5.28
CA LEU A 563 -33.31 -2.35 -4.37
C LEU A 563 -33.50 -3.80 -3.90
N TYR A 564 -33.44 -4.76 -4.82
CA TYR A 564 -33.56 -6.20 -4.45
C TYR A 564 -32.43 -6.64 -3.52
N ALA A 565 -31.19 -6.24 -3.82
CA ALA A 565 -30.05 -6.54 -2.95
C ALA A 565 -30.25 -5.96 -1.54
N ALA A 566 -30.67 -4.71 -1.43
CA ALA A 566 -30.92 -4.05 -0.14
C ALA A 566 -32.06 -4.74 0.66
N VAL A 567 -33.06 -5.27 -0.02
CA VAL A 567 -34.13 -6.06 0.62
C VAL A 567 -33.60 -7.42 1.07
N GLY A 568 -32.77 -8.08 0.24
CA GLY A 568 -32.17 -9.39 0.56
C GLY A 568 -31.18 -9.33 1.71
N GLU A 569 -30.41 -8.23 1.80
CA GLU A 569 -29.48 -7.94 2.90
C GLU A 569 -30.20 -7.45 4.18
N GLY A 570 -31.49 -7.17 4.09
CA GLY A 570 -32.30 -6.72 5.24
C GLY A 570 -32.14 -5.23 5.58
N HIS A 571 -31.52 -4.45 4.71
CA HIS A 571 -31.39 -2.98 4.87
C HIS A 571 -32.72 -2.28 4.68
N ILE A 572 -33.59 -2.83 3.84
CA ILE A 572 -34.96 -2.35 3.61
C ILE A 572 -35.92 -3.51 3.82
N SER A 573 -37.01 -3.28 4.53
CA SER A 573 -38.01 -4.32 4.71
C SER A 573 -38.82 -4.52 3.41
N ALA A 574 -39.05 -5.77 3.02
CA ALA A 574 -39.91 -6.10 1.87
C ALA A 574 -41.29 -5.46 2.00
N GLN A 575 -41.80 -5.34 3.24
CA GLN A 575 -43.09 -4.70 3.52
C GLN A 575 -43.10 -3.20 3.17
N SER A 576 -42.03 -2.48 3.48
CA SER A 576 -41.92 -1.04 3.15
C SER A 576 -41.91 -0.80 1.65
N VAL A 577 -41.27 -1.71 0.87
CA VAL A 577 -41.25 -1.65 -0.59
C VAL A 577 -42.63 -1.95 -1.16
N VAL A 578 -43.34 -2.93 -0.63
CA VAL A 578 -44.71 -3.27 -1.06
C VAL A 578 -45.69 -2.13 -0.76
N ASN A 579 -45.63 -1.53 0.42
CA ASN A 579 -46.48 -0.40 0.76
C ASN A 579 -46.22 0.78 -0.21
N ARG A 580 -44.97 1.08 -0.53
CA ARG A 580 -44.62 2.14 -1.48
C ARG A 580 -45.05 1.84 -2.93
N LEU A 581 -45.04 0.56 -3.33
CA LEU A 581 -45.59 0.12 -4.61
C LEU A 581 -47.12 0.32 -4.68
N VAL A 582 -47.83 0.08 -3.59
CA VAL A 582 -49.26 0.31 -3.49
C VAL A 582 -49.58 1.81 -3.51
N ASP A 583 -48.83 2.62 -2.77
CA ASP A 583 -48.99 4.07 -2.71
C ASP A 583 -48.74 4.73 -4.08
N ASN A 584 -47.71 4.28 -4.86
CA ASN A 584 -47.42 4.79 -6.19
C ASN A 584 -48.46 4.42 -7.25
N LEU A 585 -49.20 3.33 -7.05
CA LEU A 585 -50.28 2.88 -7.96
C LEU A 585 -51.66 3.34 -7.50
N GLY A 586 -51.83 3.75 -6.26
CA GLY A 586 -53.07 4.20 -5.65
C GLY A 586 -53.43 5.68 -5.81
N GLY A 587 -52.71 6.42 -6.65
CA GLY A 587 -52.96 7.82 -6.93
C GLY A 587 -54.12 8.11 -7.87
N GLY A 588 -55.17 7.28 -7.91
CA GLY A 588 -56.37 7.47 -8.73
C GLY A 588 -57.51 6.61 -8.23
N ASP A 589 -58.50 7.24 -7.62
CA ASP A 589 -59.84 6.83 -7.32
C ASP A 589 -60.22 5.36 -7.68
N GLY A 590 -60.39 4.49 -6.67
CA GLY A 590 -61.09 3.25 -6.88
C GLY A 590 -60.72 2.01 -6.03
N THR A 591 -59.85 2.13 -5.02
CA THR A 591 -59.42 0.99 -4.20
C THR A 591 -59.85 1.00 -2.74
N GLU A 592 -60.58 2.00 -2.29
CA GLU A 592 -61.13 1.99 -0.92
C GLU A 592 -62.34 1.08 -0.72
N GLU A 593 -63.03 0.69 -1.79
CA GLU A 593 -64.23 -0.20 -1.71
C GLU A 593 -63.92 -1.71 -1.64
N THR A 594 -62.68 -2.15 -1.88
CA THR A 594 -62.32 -3.57 -1.85
C THR A 594 -61.53 -4.00 -0.60
N LEU A 595 -61.22 -3.08 0.29
CA LEU A 595 -60.44 -3.35 1.51
C LEU A 595 -61.29 -3.44 2.79
N SER A 596 -62.60 -3.19 2.70
CA SER A 596 -63.52 -3.18 3.86
C SER A 596 -64.30 -4.48 4.10
N GLU A 597 -64.22 -5.46 3.25
CA GLU A 597 -64.83 -6.80 3.47
C GLU A 597 -63.77 -7.86 3.58
N GLY A 598 -63.34 -8.22 4.80
CA GLY A 598 -62.54 -9.42 5.01
C GLY A 598 -61.52 -9.41 6.14
N VAL A 599 -61.65 -8.55 7.15
CA VAL A 599 -60.87 -8.72 8.36
C VAL A 599 -61.69 -9.52 9.37
N THR A 600 -61.71 -10.82 9.26
CA THR A 600 -61.84 -11.72 10.39
C THR A 600 -60.51 -11.70 11.14
N PRO A 601 -60.51 -11.47 12.45
CA PRO A 601 -59.27 -11.55 13.22
C PRO A 601 -58.81 -13.00 13.22
N GLY A 602 -57.90 -13.29 12.31
CA GLY A 602 -57.13 -14.53 12.31
C GLY A 602 -56.32 -14.55 13.58
N SER A 603 -56.62 -15.51 14.44
CA SER A 603 -55.93 -15.83 15.67
C SER A 603 -54.41 -15.66 15.46
N GLN A 604 -53.81 -14.77 16.15
CA GLN A 604 -52.40 -14.80 16.40
C GLN A 604 -52.08 -16.14 17.02
N LYS A 605 -51.40 -17.01 16.28
CA LYS A 605 -50.71 -18.11 16.91
C LYS A 605 -49.76 -17.46 17.90
N PRO A 606 -49.79 -17.84 19.16
CA PRO A 606 -48.84 -17.36 20.12
C PRO A 606 -47.46 -17.75 19.59
N ARG A 607 -46.61 -16.77 19.33
CA ARG A 607 -45.17 -16.99 19.34
C ARG A 607 -44.91 -17.66 20.66
N SER A 608 -44.23 -18.79 20.63
CA SER A 608 -43.79 -19.53 21.78
C SER A 608 -43.35 -18.51 22.84
N GLU A 609 -44.09 -18.53 23.95
CA GLU A 609 -43.68 -17.92 25.18
C GLU A 609 -42.28 -18.46 25.47
N ALA A 610 -41.23 -17.61 25.22
CA ALA A 610 -40.02 -17.70 25.99
C ALA A 610 -40.52 -17.36 27.40
N SER A 611 -40.58 -18.35 28.26
CA SER A 611 -40.95 -18.25 29.66
C SER A 611 -40.15 -17.08 30.27
N GLY A 612 -40.87 -16.03 30.62
CA GLY A 612 -40.29 -14.85 31.20
C GLY A 612 -40.04 -15.06 32.68
N ASP A 613 -38.90 -15.64 33.00
CA ASP A 613 -38.16 -15.29 34.19
C ASP A 613 -37.05 -14.32 33.74
N SER A 614 -37.37 -13.05 33.64
CA SER A 614 -36.37 -12.02 33.34
C SER A 614 -35.44 -11.96 34.53
N ALA A 615 -34.23 -12.46 34.34
CA ALA A 615 -33.13 -12.36 35.34
C ALA A 615 -32.74 -10.91 35.66
N ILE A 616 -33.43 -9.91 35.08
CA ILE A 616 -33.13 -8.46 35.25
C ILE A 616 -34.42 -7.68 35.43
N THR A 617 -34.41 -6.82 36.42
CA THR A 617 -35.48 -5.87 36.72
C THR A 617 -35.06 -4.47 36.26
N VAL A 618 -35.93 -3.76 35.54
CA VAL A 618 -35.74 -2.37 35.12
C VAL A 618 -36.49 -1.46 36.06
N SER A 619 -35.79 -0.50 36.66
CA SER A 619 -36.39 0.43 37.64
C SER A 619 -37.50 1.26 37.00
N GLY A 620 -38.72 1.21 37.62
CA GLY A 620 -39.86 2.00 37.20
C GLY A 620 -40.74 1.40 36.11
N LEU A 621 -40.56 0.13 35.70
CA LEU A 621 -41.34 -0.53 34.67
C LEU A 621 -41.70 -1.95 35.07
N SER A 622 -42.88 -2.42 34.67
CA SER A 622 -43.35 -3.78 34.97
C SER A 622 -42.60 -4.82 34.12
N PRO A 623 -42.27 -6.02 34.66
CA PRO A 623 -41.41 -7.03 33.98
C PRO A 623 -41.93 -7.52 32.61
N ASN A 624 -43.20 -7.34 32.29
CA ASN A 624 -43.83 -7.84 31.06
C ASN A 624 -43.96 -6.79 29.94
N GLU A 625 -43.51 -5.55 30.17
CA GLU A 625 -43.76 -4.44 29.23
C GLU A 625 -42.57 -4.14 28.31
N ILE A 626 -41.36 -4.59 28.62
CA ILE A 626 -40.17 -4.23 27.85
C ILE A 626 -39.26 -5.46 27.58
N TRP A 627 -38.82 -5.55 26.37
CA TRP A 627 -37.81 -6.53 25.95
C TRP A 627 -36.45 -6.14 26.54
N VAL A 628 -35.84 -7.03 27.33
CA VAL A 628 -34.51 -6.85 27.89
C VAL A 628 -33.53 -7.79 27.20
N LYS A 629 -32.38 -7.29 26.75
CA LYS A 629 -31.36 -8.04 26.09
C LYS A 629 -29.98 -7.75 26.66
N LEU A 630 -29.20 -8.79 26.97
CA LEU A 630 -27.81 -8.64 27.36
C LEU A 630 -26.95 -8.20 26.18
N ALA A 631 -26.11 -7.18 26.39
CA ALA A 631 -25.22 -6.63 25.38
C ALA A 631 -24.09 -7.61 25.04
N LYS A 632 -23.88 -7.84 23.73
CA LYS A 632 -22.83 -8.76 23.24
C LYS A 632 -21.40 -8.22 23.42
N CYS A 633 -21.23 -6.90 23.56
CA CYS A 633 -19.91 -6.26 23.67
C CYS A 633 -19.23 -6.45 25.04
N CYS A 634 -20.01 -6.73 26.08
CA CYS A 634 -19.48 -6.89 27.45
C CYS A 634 -20.04 -8.10 28.19
N THR A 635 -21.01 -8.82 27.60
CA THR A 635 -21.61 -10.08 28.10
C THR A 635 -21.78 -10.09 29.65
N PRO A 636 -22.66 -9.22 30.20
CA PRO A 636 -22.82 -9.13 31.64
C PRO A 636 -23.34 -10.45 32.24
N VAL A 637 -22.84 -10.81 33.43
CA VAL A 637 -23.26 -12.00 34.20
C VAL A 637 -23.74 -11.58 35.59
N PRO A 638 -24.57 -12.38 36.26
CA PRO A 638 -25.01 -12.10 37.62
C PRO A 638 -23.85 -11.80 38.56
N GLY A 639 -23.94 -10.69 39.27
CA GLY A 639 -22.86 -10.15 40.12
C GLY A 639 -22.09 -8.99 39.50
N ASP A 640 -22.16 -8.78 38.18
CA ASP A 640 -21.64 -7.55 37.55
C ASP A 640 -22.53 -6.35 37.92
N ALA A 641 -21.91 -5.18 38.11
CA ALA A 641 -22.65 -3.92 38.13
C ALA A 641 -23.13 -3.58 36.72
N ILE A 642 -24.44 -3.38 36.53
CA ILE A 642 -25.08 -3.24 35.23
C ILE A 642 -25.81 -1.91 35.04
N VAL A 643 -25.92 -1.48 33.76
CA VAL A 643 -26.70 -0.33 33.33
C VAL A 643 -27.53 -0.66 32.13
N GLY A 644 -28.76 -0.16 32.03
CA GLY A 644 -29.63 -0.36 30.89
C GLY A 644 -29.55 0.81 29.89
N PHE A 645 -29.53 0.54 28.61
CA PHE A 645 -29.61 1.53 27.55
C PHE A 645 -30.83 1.27 26.66
N ILE A 646 -31.74 2.25 26.57
CA ILE A 646 -32.97 2.16 25.79
C ILE A 646 -32.60 2.25 24.31
N THR A 647 -32.84 1.17 23.58
CA THR A 647 -32.59 1.08 22.11
C THR A 647 -33.83 1.56 21.35
N ARG A 648 -33.61 2.14 20.13
CA ARG A 648 -34.76 2.58 19.30
C ARG A 648 -35.47 1.37 18.71
N GLY A 649 -36.63 1.02 19.28
CA GLY A 649 -37.52 -0.05 18.77
C GLY A 649 -37.13 -1.49 19.14
N GLN A 650 -36.14 -1.74 20.00
CA GLN A 650 -35.72 -3.09 20.43
C GLN A 650 -35.63 -3.30 21.96
N GLY A 651 -36.25 -2.45 22.76
CA GLY A 651 -36.24 -2.59 24.23
C GLY A 651 -34.96 -2.06 24.89
N VAL A 652 -34.57 -2.65 26.03
CA VAL A 652 -33.40 -2.24 26.84
C VAL A 652 -32.23 -3.18 26.62
N SER A 653 -31.11 -2.63 26.22
CA SER A 653 -29.81 -3.36 26.14
C SER A 653 -29.06 -3.16 27.46
N VAL A 654 -28.75 -4.25 28.13
CA VAL A 654 -28.08 -4.23 29.45
C VAL A 654 -26.59 -4.42 29.26
N HIS A 655 -25.81 -3.47 29.75
CA HIS A 655 -24.36 -3.45 29.70
C HIS A 655 -23.78 -3.50 31.12
N ARG A 656 -22.54 -3.89 31.24
CA ARG A 656 -21.74 -3.68 32.45
C ARG A 656 -21.50 -2.17 32.63
N SER A 657 -21.51 -1.67 33.85
CA SER A 657 -21.24 -0.27 34.16
C SER A 657 -19.85 0.19 33.71
N THR A 658 -18.87 -0.75 33.65
CA THR A 658 -17.50 -0.53 33.19
C THR A 658 -17.31 -0.70 31.68
N CYS A 659 -18.36 -1.00 30.93
CA CYS A 659 -18.25 -1.22 29.47
C CYS A 659 -17.90 0.08 28.74
N ALA A 660 -16.82 0.09 27.93
CA ALA A 660 -16.38 1.25 27.17
C ALA A 660 -17.47 1.82 26.25
N ASN A 661 -18.29 0.94 25.63
CA ASN A 661 -19.42 1.35 24.80
C ASN A 661 -20.53 2.01 25.64
N ALA A 662 -20.83 1.49 26.81
CA ALA A 662 -21.83 2.08 27.70
C ALA A 662 -21.36 3.43 28.24
N MET A 663 -20.10 3.54 28.68
CA MET A 663 -19.49 4.79 29.12
C MET A 663 -19.52 5.88 28.05
N ARG A 664 -19.19 5.51 26.82
CA ARG A 664 -19.23 6.43 25.66
C ARG A 664 -20.69 6.89 25.37
N LEU A 665 -21.63 5.97 25.40
CA LEU A 665 -23.06 6.28 25.18
C LEU A 665 -23.63 7.11 26.30
N SER A 666 -23.23 6.92 27.57
CA SER A 666 -23.70 7.72 28.70
C SER A 666 -23.26 9.19 28.61
N GLN A 667 -22.11 9.48 27.98
CA GLN A 667 -21.66 10.84 27.70
C GLN A 667 -22.44 11.50 26.55
N LEU A 668 -22.83 10.71 25.53
CA LEU A 668 -23.49 11.23 24.34
C LEU A 668 -25.00 11.32 24.45
N GLN A 669 -25.66 10.41 25.18
CA GLN A 669 -27.12 10.27 25.28
C GLN A 669 -27.51 9.82 26.69
N PRO A 670 -27.25 10.62 27.75
CA PRO A 670 -27.51 10.23 29.15
C PRO A 670 -28.99 9.98 29.44
N GLU A 671 -29.89 10.65 28.72
CA GLU A 671 -31.34 10.51 28.87
C GLU A 671 -31.92 9.15 28.49
N ARG A 672 -31.14 8.31 27.85
CA ARG A 672 -31.54 6.95 27.41
C ARG A 672 -31.03 5.86 28.34
N PHE A 673 -30.34 6.22 29.42
CA PHE A 673 -29.90 5.27 30.43
C PHE A 673 -30.98 5.07 31.51
N VAL A 674 -31.14 3.81 31.91
CA VAL A 674 -32.08 3.39 32.95
C VAL A 674 -31.36 2.48 33.94
N ASP A 675 -31.74 2.59 35.21
CA ASP A 675 -31.22 1.72 36.23
C ASP A 675 -31.81 0.32 36.10
N VAL A 676 -30.95 -0.67 36.12
CA VAL A 676 -31.29 -2.09 36.03
C VAL A 676 -30.59 -2.86 37.14
N SER A 677 -31.23 -3.90 37.65
CA SER A 677 -30.69 -4.77 38.68
C SER A 677 -30.94 -6.24 38.36
N TRP A 678 -30.03 -7.11 38.85
CA TRP A 678 -30.21 -8.55 38.77
C TRP A 678 -31.35 -8.99 39.72
N ASN A 679 -32.23 -9.84 39.21
CA ASN A 679 -33.27 -10.46 40.03
C ASN A 679 -32.73 -11.75 40.66
N SER A 680 -32.69 -11.82 41.97
CA SER A 680 -32.12 -12.95 42.70
C SER A 680 -32.98 -14.22 42.66
N GLU A 681 -34.25 -14.15 42.22
CA GLU A 681 -35.18 -15.29 42.25
C GLU A 681 -35.27 -16.07 40.92
N GLY A 682 -34.60 -15.61 39.81
CA GLY A 682 -34.72 -16.18 38.48
C GLY A 682 -33.41 -16.76 37.87
N LEU A 683 -32.38 -16.98 38.66
CA LEU A 683 -31.00 -17.29 38.16
C LEU A 683 -30.76 -18.80 37.91
N SER A 684 -31.55 -19.48 37.10
CA SER A 684 -31.33 -20.91 36.76
C SER A 684 -30.70 -21.17 35.39
N ALA A 685 -30.45 -20.15 34.59
CA ALA A 685 -29.87 -20.33 33.26
C ALA A 685 -28.36 -19.99 33.24
N PRO A 686 -27.50 -20.79 32.60
CA PRO A 686 -26.08 -20.48 32.46
C PRO A 686 -25.86 -19.27 31.55
N PHE A 687 -24.88 -18.43 31.87
CA PHE A 687 -24.50 -17.23 31.14
C PHE A 687 -23.24 -17.46 30.32
N ARG A 688 -23.24 -16.95 29.11
CA ARG A 688 -22.08 -17.06 28.20
C ARG A 688 -20.99 -16.05 28.59
N VAL A 689 -19.78 -16.54 28.79
CA VAL A 689 -18.57 -15.73 29.11
C VAL A 689 -17.51 -15.97 28.06
N GLN A 690 -16.72 -14.94 27.76
CA GLN A 690 -15.51 -15.02 26.93
C GLN A 690 -14.30 -14.57 27.74
N ILE A 691 -13.22 -15.34 27.67
CA ILE A 691 -11.94 -15.03 28.29
C ILE A 691 -10.81 -15.06 27.26
N GLU A 692 -9.80 -14.25 27.49
CA GLU A 692 -8.53 -14.28 26.79
C GLU A 692 -7.45 -14.79 27.76
N VAL A 693 -6.64 -15.72 27.28
CA VAL A 693 -5.48 -16.27 27.98
C VAL A 693 -4.25 -16.01 27.16
N ARG A 694 -3.24 -15.38 27.74
CA ARG A 694 -1.92 -15.17 27.11
C ARG A 694 -0.87 -15.98 27.84
N ALA A 695 -0.09 -16.74 27.07
CA ALA A 695 0.89 -17.66 27.61
C ALA A 695 2.10 -17.77 26.69
N LEU A 696 3.24 -18.26 27.21
CA LEU A 696 4.33 -18.71 26.36
C LEU A 696 3.91 -20.00 25.65
N ASP A 697 4.10 -20.02 24.32
CA ASP A 697 3.78 -21.23 23.54
C ASP A 697 4.66 -22.40 23.89
N ARG A 698 4.06 -23.55 24.14
CA ARG A 698 4.72 -24.81 24.41
C ARG A 698 3.87 -26.00 24.02
N GLY A 699 4.52 -27.13 23.80
CA GLY A 699 3.81 -28.40 23.59
C GLY A 699 2.86 -28.72 24.75
N GLY A 700 1.59 -29.03 24.44
CA GLY A 700 0.58 -29.38 25.43
C GLY A 700 -0.16 -28.21 26.09
N LEU A 701 0.18 -26.93 25.79
CA LEU A 701 -0.46 -25.76 26.40
C LEU A 701 -1.99 -25.78 26.28
N LEU A 702 -2.51 -26.01 25.07
CA LEU A 702 -3.97 -26.09 24.86
C LEU A 702 -4.61 -27.22 25.66
N SER A 703 -3.95 -28.38 25.78
CA SER A 703 -4.43 -29.52 26.56
C SER A 703 -4.53 -29.17 28.04
N ASP A 704 -3.52 -28.47 28.58
CA ASP A 704 -3.50 -28.07 29.98
C ASP A 704 -4.58 -27.02 30.28
N LEU A 705 -4.76 -26.03 29.41
CA LEU A 705 -5.80 -25.01 29.55
C LEU A 705 -7.21 -25.64 29.49
N THR A 706 -7.46 -26.54 28.53
CA THR A 706 -8.76 -27.19 28.39
C THR A 706 -9.04 -28.17 29.53
N ARG A 707 -8.00 -28.82 30.10
CA ARG A 707 -8.14 -29.68 31.27
C ARG A 707 -8.56 -28.86 32.49
N VAL A 708 -7.94 -27.71 32.73
CA VAL A 708 -8.34 -26.83 33.85
C VAL A 708 -9.80 -26.38 33.71
N LEU A 709 -10.23 -25.98 32.50
CA LEU A 709 -11.62 -25.63 32.27
C LEU A 709 -12.58 -26.78 32.52
N SER A 710 -12.22 -28.00 32.11
CA SER A 710 -12.98 -29.22 32.35
C SER A 710 -13.06 -29.60 33.83
N ASP A 711 -11.96 -29.47 34.57
CA ASP A 711 -11.86 -29.79 36.02
C ASP A 711 -12.78 -28.85 36.85
N TYR A 712 -13.02 -27.63 36.36
CA TYR A 712 -13.97 -26.70 36.97
C TYR A 712 -15.42 -26.87 36.43
N GLY A 713 -15.68 -27.95 35.69
CA GLY A 713 -17.04 -28.25 35.16
C GLY A 713 -17.53 -27.28 34.12
N VAL A 714 -16.64 -26.59 33.43
CA VAL A 714 -16.96 -25.57 32.43
C VAL A 714 -17.23 -26.22 31.07
N ASN A 715 -18.38 -25.96 30.49
CA ASN A 715 -18.72 -26.41 29.13
C ASN A 715 -18.19 -25.43 28.08
N ILE A 716 -17.11 -25.83 27.38
CA ILE A 716 -16.47 -25.01 26.35
C ILE A 716 -17.34 -24.99 25.09
N LEU A 717 -17.81 -23.81 24.68
CA LEU A 717 -18.59 -23.61 23.46
C LEU A 717 -17.68 -23.32 22.24
N ALA A 718 -16.57 -22.62 22.45
CA ALA A 718 -15.59 -22.32 21.44
C ALA A 718 -14.22 -22.09 22.09
N ALA A 719 -13.16 -22.55 21.42
CA ALA A 719 -11.77 -22.29 21.79
C ALA A 719 -10.98 -21.99 20.54
N ALA A 720 -10.16 -20.94 20.56
CA ALA A 720 -9.23 -20.57 19.51
C ALA A 720 -7.90 -20.18 20.15
N LEU A 721 -6.82 -20.85 19.77
CA LEU A 721 -5.47 -20.53 20.20
C LEU A 721 -4.68 -20.11 18.96
N LYS A 722 -3.99 -18.98 19.04
CA LYS A 722 -3.12 -18.45 18.01
C LYS A 722 -1.77 -18.11 18.62
N THR A 723 -0.70 -18.51 17.96
CA THR A 723 0.66 -18.19 18.39
C THR A 723 1.23 -17.14 17.46
N ASP A 724 1.77 -16.07 18.02
CA ASP A 724 2.45 -15.00 17.28
C ASP A 724 3.95 -15.31 17.13
N GLY A 725 4.63 -14.56 16.25
CA GLY A 725 6.05 -14.77 15.94
C GLY A 725 7.02 -14.69 17.12
N ASP A 726 6.58 -14.14 18.27
CA ASP A 726 7.34 -13.98 19.50
C ASP A 726 7.16 -15.14 20.49
N GLN A 727 6.65 -16.29 20.05
CA GLN A 727 6.31 -17.46 20.89
C GLN A 727 5.26 -17.14 21.98
N VAL A 728 4.45 -16.11 21.79
CA VAL A 728 3.32 -15.81 22.67
C VAL A 728 2.05 -16.39 22.06
N ALA A 729 1.40 -17.28 22.80
CA ALA A 729 0.12 -17.85 22.46
C ALA A 729 -1.00 -17.02 23.07
N SER A 730 -1.95 -16.56 22.24
CA SER A 730 -3.18 -15.89 22.65
C SER A 730 -4.37 -16.82 22.42
N GLY A 731 -5.04 -17.22 23.50
CA GLY A 731 -6.16 -18.15 23.49
C GLY A 731 -7.47 -17.50 23.87
N ASN A 732 -8.47 -17.54 22.98
CA ASN A 732 -9.84 -17.08 23.28
C ASN A 732 -10.74 -18.28 23.56
N PHE A 733 -11.36 -18.30 24.72
CA PHE A 733 -12.29 -19.34 25.16
C PHE A 733 -13.68 -18.75 25.42
N SER A 734 -14.70 -19.41 24.92
CA SER A 734 -16.10 -19.06 25.15
C SER A 734 -16.79 -20.25 25.83
N PHE A 735 -17.44 -20.01 26.96
CA PHE A 735 -18.08 -21.06 27.76
C PHE A 735 -19.28 -20.54 28.57
N GLU A 736 -20.00 -21.42 29.23
CA GLU A 736 -21.16 -21.11 30.05
C GLU A 736 -20.84 -21.24 31.54
N LEU A 737 -21.28 -20.25 32.33
CA LEU A 737 -21.10 -20.21 33.78
C LEU A 737 -22.37 -19.75 34.50
N ALA A 738 -22.50 -20.15 35.78
CA ALA A 738 -23.64 -19.81 36.58
C ALA A 738 -23.51 -18.42 37.27
N ASP A 739 -22.30 -18.03 37.69
CA ASP A 739 -22.08 -16.81 38.46
C ASP A 739 -20.63 -16.26 38.35
N LEU A 740 -20.38 -15.05 38.89
CA LEU A 740 -19.11 -14.37 38.89
C LEU A 740 -18.07 -15.03 39.80
N GLY A 741 -18.48 -15.68 40.88
CA GLY A 741 -17.58 -16.40 41.81
C GLY A 741 -16.90 -17.57 41.09
N HIS A 742 -17.67 -18.32 40.32
CA HIS A 742 -17.18 -19.44 39.53
C HIS A 742 -16.20 -18.93 38.44
N LEU A 743 -16.50 -17.79 37.76
CA LEU A 743 -15.58 -17.19 36.78
C LEU A 743 -14.23 -16.82 37.42
N ASN A 744 -14.23 -16.20 38.59
CA ASN A 744 -13.01 -15.80 39.27
C ASN A 744 -12.16 -17.02 39.70
N ALA A 745 -12.79 -18.12 40.10
CA ALA A 745 -12.12 -19.39 40.40
C ALA A 745 -11.42 -19.97 39.16
N VAL A 746 -12.13 -19.98 38.02
CA VAL A 746 -11.60 -20.43 36.71
C VAL A 746 -10.42 -19.58 36.28
N LEU A 747 -10.54 -18.24 36.29
CA LEU A 747 -9.45 -17.33 35.90
C LEU A 747 -8.22 -17.51 36.79
N SER A 748 -8.43 -17.71 38.11
CA SER A 748 -7.34 -17.96 39.06
C SER A 748 -6.65 -19.29 38.83
N ALA A 749 -7.39 -20.31 38.41
CA ALA A 749 -6.83 -21.62 38.07
C ALA A 749 -6.04 -21.57 36.75
N LEU A 750 -6.53 -20.89 35.73
CA LEU A 750 -5.85 -20.70 34.46
C LEU A 750 -4.53 -19.95 34.63
N ARG A 751 -4.46 -18.96 35.51
CA ARG A 751 -3.20 -18.24 35.83
C ARG A 751 -2.15 -19.10 36.52
N ARG A 752 -2.50 -20.27 37.07
CA ARG A 752 -1.57 -21.22 37.68
C ARG A 752 -1.01 -22.23 36.68
N VAL A 753 -1.53 -22.26 35.47
CA VAL A 753 -0.99 -23.13 34.41
C VAL A 753 0.39 -22.62 34.01
N ASP A 754 1.33 -23.54 33.91
CA ASP A 754 2.73 -23.22 33.61
C ASP A 754 2.83 -22.50 32.23
N GLY A 755 3.48 -21.33 32.21
CA GLY A 755 3.61 -20.49 31.02
C GLY A 755 2.50 -19.48 30.83
N VAL A 756 1.40 -19.50 31.57
CA VAL A 756 0.33 -18.46 31.51
C VAL A 756 0.76 -17.26 32.33
N PHE A 757 0.83 -16.11 31.70
CA PHE A 757 1.14 -14.84 32.37
C PHE A 757 -0.08 -13.93 32.47
N GLU A 758 -1.13 -14.16 31.68
CA GLU A 758 -2.35 -13.37 31.73
C GLU A 758 -3.57 -14.25 31.44
N ALA A 759 -4.64 -14.11 32.23
CA ALA A 759 -5.96 -14.66 31.94
C ALA A 759 -7.00 -13.63 32.40
N VAL A 760 -7.73 -13.07 31.44
CA VAL A 760 -8.68 -11.97 31.65
C VAL A 760 -10.00 -12.26 30.95
N ARG A 761 -11.08 -11.66 31.46
CA ARG A 761 -12.37 -11.69 30.80
C ARG A 761 -12.40 -10.66 29.67
N ILE A 762 -12.78 -11.04 28.45
CA ILE A 762 -12.92 -10.12 27.32
C ILE A 762 -14.04 -9.12 27.62
N GLY A 763 -13.74 -7.82 27.45
CA GLY A 763 -14.67 -6.71 27.75
C GLY A 763 -14.61 -6.20 29.19
N ALA A 764 -13.56 -6.57 29.97
CA ALA A 764 -13.35 -6.04 31.31
C ALA A 764 -12.53 -4.75 31.35
N ASP A 765 -11.50 -4.61 30.52
CA ASP A 765 -10.67 -3.41 30.39
C ASP A 765 -9.75 -3.57 29.18
N SER A 766 -10.12 -3.00 28.04
CA SER A 766 -9.20 -2.73 26.95
C SER A 766 -9.61 -1.44 26.24
#